data_26fc028343d9da1bb64a86fb4ae4cd3a
#
_entry.id   26fc028343d9da1bb64a86fb4ae4cd3a
#
_cell.length_a   1.000
_cell.length_b   1.000
_cell.length_c   1.000
_cell.angle_alpha   90.00
_cell.angle_beta   90.00
_cell.angle_gamma   90.00
#
_symmetry.space_group_name_H-M   'P 1'
#
loop_
_entity.id
_entity.type
_entity.pdbx_description
1 polymer ?
#
loop_
_entity_poly.entity_id
_entity_poly.type
_entity_poly.pdbx_seq_one_letter_code
_entity_poly.pdbx_strand_id
1 'polypeptide(L)'
;MKPEIHAWHIETEGPVTDYTESIFSIGNGYLGMRGFDLQTPKARKDQHALFRAGFFEPVKPGITDMVQLPDVLGLTVEGYAPASYHQFLDLHRGIFTQSWQDHGLAVSAQRMASMADPQLLCVRMTLMSEKDHTVTVHARLDDRVANLPVHDDQMAEETETVPLLKTLEKTDNVLTMQAVSSRRCIRFLQQVLINGEPVCGCSFAVPLRAGKQTMIEKRVRILLDQETPNAPSDDPWQAHADAWAALWRDCDIKMDADEEIQGAMRWNIFQLLCGNAADDPQVSIGARGLTHGRYKGNAFWDTDVFMLPFFCWHRPGAARNLMQYRINHLPQAMQLAQKQNLAGARFPWMCAFDGTEQCESWDIGLCEVHITADVAYALKRMLDITGASPTEDMRRLFLETARYWKSRFTWEENQGQYSSFFVKGPDEYCGAAINNTYTNYLARHNVELALQYAADLMDDQEQKALRFFAEHIAILYDPEQHLYMQDELFDRLEPLPGSRDAGEPMYRTICFDRMQRYKALKQADLVQLMVLFPERFTEKEKQAVWQTYEPLTVHDSSLSFGVHALLAFQLGLREQAWDYFTRALFFDLRDELKNTGREGVHMAALGAAWQALVYGALGVWTDGETLRAAPHLPDMIHSVSLPLWFRGDRYRLTADHHQISLVKEE
;
A
#
# COMPACT_ATOMS: atom_id res chain seq x y z
N MET A 1 -6.38 -9.58 -20.76
CA MET A 1 -7.81 -9.20 -20.88
C MET A 1 -8.10 -8.25 -19.74
N LYS A 2 -8.80 -7.14 -19.96
CA LYS A 2 -9.16 -6.22 -18.86
C LYS A 2 -10.38 -6.80 -18.13
N PRO A 3 -10.47 -6.62 -16.79
CA PRO A 3 -11.65 -7.04 -16.05
C PRO A 3 -12.87 -6.18 -16.40
N GLU A 4 -14.04 -6.73 -16.29
CA GLU A 4 -15.30 -6.00 -16.20
C GLU A 4 -15.47 -5.57 -14.74
N ILE A 5 -15.88 -4.30 -14.54
CA ILE A 5 -15.95 -3.69 -13.21
C ILE A 5 -17.37 -3.24 -12.96
N HIS A 6 -17.97 -3.78 -11.92
CA HIS A 6 -19.31 -3.48 -11.45
C HIS A 6 -19.26 -2.89 -10.03
N ALA A 7 -20.35 -2.32 -9.58
CA ALA A 7 -20.39 -1.60 -8.30
C ALA A 7 -19.86 -2.41 -7.09
N TRP A 8 -20.02 -3.74 -7.09
CA TRP A 8 -19.62 -4.61 -5.99
C TRP A 8 -18.82 -5.84 -6.40
N HIS A 9 -18.42 -5.94 -7.64
CA HIS A 9 -17.55 -7.03 -8.08
C HIS A 9 -16.72 -6.66 -9.29
N ILE A 10 -15.64 -7.39 -9.48
CA ILE A 10 -14.88 -7.39 -10.72
C ILE A 10 -14.84 -8.83 -11.25
N GLU A 11 -14.89 -8.98 -12.58
CA GLU A 11 -14.86 -10.29 -13.20
C GLU A 11 -14.12 -10.30 -14.55
N THR A 12 -13.68 -11.47 -14.96
CA THR A 12 -13.08 -11.68 -16.28
C THR A 12 -13.19 -13.13 -16.71
N GLU A 13 -13.23 -13.34 -18.03
CA GLU A 13 -13.12 -14.66 -18.65
C GLU A 13 -11.72 -14.87 -19.22
N GLY A 14 -11.19 -16.07 -19.15
CA GLY A 14 -9.92 -16.42 -19.79
C GLY A 14 -8.94 -17.19 -18.90
N PRO A 15 -7.67 -17.33 -19.34
CA PRO A 15 -6.65 -17.98 -18.55
C PRO A 15 -6.27 -17.12 -17.34
N VAL A 16 -5.81 -17.79 -16.28
CA VAL A 16 -5.17 -17.11 -15.14
C VAL A 16 -3.79 -16.59 -15.58
N THR A 17 -3.53 -15.32 -15.34
CA THR A 17 -2.27 -14.63 -15.66
C THR A 17 -1.74 -13.93 -14.42
N ASP A 18 -0.46 -13.54 -14.40
CA ASP A 18 0.12 -12.80 -13.26
C ASP A 18 -0.65 -11.52 -12.97
N TYR A 19 -1.18 -10.86 -14.02
CA TYR A 19 -2.03 -9.67 -13.87
C TYR A 19 -3.35 -10.02 -13.18
N THR A 20 -4.09 -11.04 -13.65
CA THR A 20 -5.36 -11.42 -13.02
C THR A 20 -5.13 -11.96 -11.60
N GLU A 21 -4.02 -12.66 -11.33
CA GLU A 21 -3.65 -13.06 -9.98
C GLU A 21 -3.51 -11.85 -9.03
N SER A 22 -2.93 -10.76 -9.52
CA SER A 22 -2.75 -9.53 -8.70
C SER A 22 -4.08 -8.85 -8.41
N ILE A 23 -4.90 -8.58 -9.43
CA ILE A 23 -6.14 -7.81 -9.26
C ILE A 23 -7.24 -8.57 -8.52
N PHE A 24 -7.18 -9.91 -8.52
CA PHE A 24 -8.07 -10.79 -7.76
C PHE A 24 -7.46 -11.23 -6.41
N SER A 25 -6.45 -10.52 -5.92
CA SER A 25 -5.89 -10.77 -4.59
C SER A 25 -6.92 -10.47 -3.50
N ILE A 26 -6.91 -11.30 -2.46
CA ILE A 26 -7.69 -11.13 -1.24
C ILE A 26 -6.80 -11.24 -0.01
N GLY A 27 -7.22 -10.65 1.10
CA GLY A 27 -6.43 -10.67 2.34
C GLY A 27 -7.27 -10.30 3.56
N ASN A 28 -6.65 -10.40 4.74
CA ASN A 28 -7.24 -10.01 6.01
C ASN A 28 -6.27 -9.17 6.88
N GLY A 29 -5.25 -8.60 6.25
CA GLY A 29 -4.20 -7.83 6.90
C GLY A 29 -3.05 -8.66 7.47
N TYR A 30 -3.28 -9.92 7.81
CA TYR A 30 -2.25 -10.87 8.24
C TYR A 30 -1.88 -11.87 7.15
N LEU A 31 -2.86 -12.37 6.43
CA LEU A 31 -2.70 -13.31 5.33
C LEU A 31 -3.12 -12.63 4.04
N GLY A 32 -2.27 -12.71 3.02
CA GLY A 32 -2.55 -12.29 1.67
C GLY A 32 -2.50 -13.47 0.72
N MET A 33 -3.45 -13.51 -0.22
CA MET A 33 -3.58 -14.57 -1.21
C MET A 33 -3.87 -13.94 -2.58
N ARG A 34 -3.03 -14.27 -3.56
CA ARG A 34 -3.28 -13.91 -4.96
C ARG A 34 -4.36 -14.79 -5.59
N GLY A 35 -4.92 -14.33 -6.69
CA GLY A 35 -5.94 -15.06 -7.45
C GLY A 35 -5.40 -16.22 -8.31
N PHE A 36 -4.42 -16.99 -7.81
CA PHE A 36 -3.78 -18.08 -8.55
C PHE A 36 -4.72 -19.25 -8.89
N ASP A 37 -4.32 -20.06 -9.86
CA ASP A 37 -5.05 -21.25 -10.30
C ASP A 37 -4.90 -22.40 -9.29
N LEU A 38 -6.01 -22.91 -8.76
CA LEU A 38 -6.02 -24.07 -7.86
C LEU A 38 -5.84 -25.41 -8.59
N GLN A 39 -6.30 -25.49 -9.84
CA GLN A 39 -6.33 -26.74 -10.62
C GLN A 39 -4.97 -27.06 -11.21
N THR A 40 -4.24 -26.05 -11.68
CA THR A 40 -2.93 -26.22 -12.34
C THR A 40 -1.83 -25.59 -11.49
N PRO A 41 -1.12 -26.38 -10.64
CA PRO A 41 -0.02 -25.85 -9.82
C PRO A 41 1.08 -25.24 -10.69
N LYS A 42 1.48 -24.01 -10.37
CA LYS A 42 2.58 -23.31 -11.06
C LYS A 42 3.95 -23.94 -10.78
N ALA A 43 4.90 -23.72 -11.68
CA ALA A 43 6.30 -23.99 -11.41
C ALA A 43 6.80 -23.14 -10.23
N ARG A 44 7.79 -23.65 -9.48
CA ARG A 44 8.33 -22.99 -8.27
C ARG A 44 8.68 -21.52 -8.42
N LYS A 45 9.30 -21.14 -9.52
CA LYS A 45 9.75 -19.77 -9.81
C LYS A 45 8.60 -18.78 -10.00
N ASP A 46 7.38 -19.26 -10.23
CA ASP A 46 6.20 -18.42 -10.52
C ASP A 46 5.21 -18.42 -9.35
N GLN A 47 5.60 -18.97 -8.18
CA GLN A 47 4.73 -19.06 -7.02
C GLN A 47 4.84 -17.81 -6.14
N HIS A 48 3.96 -16.85 -6.37
CA HIS A 48 3.74 -15.68 -5.50
C HIS A 48 2.34 -15.76 -4.88
N ALA A 49 2.01 -16.89 -4.26
CA ALA A 49 0.64 -17.22 -3.95
C ALA A 49 0.18 -16.65 -2.60
N LEU A 50 0.99 -16.81 -1.56
CA LEU A 50 0.60 -16.56 -0.18
C LEU A 50 1.69 -15.83 0.59
N PHE A 51 1.27 -14.92 1.49
CA PHE A 51 2.15 -14.17 2.38
C PHE A 51 1.55 -14.12 3.78
N ARG A 52 2.42 -14.00 4.80
CA ARG A 52 2.06 -13.75 6.19
C ARG A 52 2.77 -12.48 6.67
N ALA A 53 2.01 -11.46 7.05
CA ALA A 53 2.55 -10.24 7.63
C ALA A 53 3.41 -10.54 8.88
N GLY A 54 4.52 -9.83 9.02
CA GLY A 54 5.45 -10.03 10.13
C GLY A 54 6.34 -11.28 10.02
N PHE A 55 6.30 -12.03 8.91
CA PHE A 55 7.21 -13.15 8.68
C PHE A 55 8.27 -12.78 7.67
N PHE A 56 9.47 -12.48 8.17
CA PHE A 56 10.64 -12.08 7.40
C PHE A 56 11.83 -12.97 7.73
N GLU A 57 12.76 -13.08 6.77
CA GLU A 57 13.96 -13.90 6.88
C GLU A 57 15.18 -13.13 6.37
N PRO A 58 16.31 -13.15 7.08
CA PRO A 58 17.57 -12.62 6.56
C PRO A 58 18.00 -13.38 5.30
N VAL A 59 18.25 -12.66 4.21
CA VAL A 59 18.68 -13.21 2.90
C VAL A 59 20.16 -12.93 2.62
N LYS A 60 20.68 -11.83 3.17
CA LYS A 60 22.09 -11.47 3.19
C LYS A 60 22.38 -10.54 4.36
N PRO A 61 23.66 -10.26 4.72
CA PRO A 61 23.98 -9.38 5.85
C PRO A 61 23.27 -8.02 5.75
N GLY A 62 22.43 -7.71 6.72
CA GLY A 62 21.67 -6.45 6.81
C GLY A 62 20.40 -6.38 5.95
N ILE A 63 20.10 -7.38 5.13
CA ILE A 63 18.92 -7.42 4.27
C ILE A 63 18.00 -8.58 4.64
N THR A 64 16.73 -8.25 4.82
CA THR A 64 15.65 -9.22 5.09
C THR A 64 14.61 -9.18 3.97
N ASP A 65 13.93 -10.30 3.77
CA ASP A 65 12.85 -10.41 2.79
C ASP A 65 11.60 -11.00 3.45
N MET A 66 10.42 -10.56 3.01
CA MET A 66 9.15 -11.15 3.41
C MET A 66 9.04 -12.57 2.86
N VAL A 67 8.88 -13.54 3.75
CA VAL A 67 8.87 -14.95 3.38
C VAL A 67 7.62 -15.29 2.58
N GLN A 68 7.84 -15.79 1.36
CA GLN A 68 6.78 -16.36 0.55
C GLN A 68 6.37 -17.72 1.10
N LEU A 69 5.06 -17.93 1.27
CA LEU A 69 4.51 -19.19 1.76
C LEU A 69 4.19 -20.15 0.60
N PRO A 70 4.25 -21.48 0.86
CA PRO A 70 3.90 -22.47 -0.14
C PRO A 70 2.39 -22.48 -0.43
N ASP A 71 2.00 -23.07 -1.58
CA ASP A 71 0.58 -23.30 -1.88
C ASP A 71 0.00 -24.41 -1.01
N VAL A 72 -0.60 -23.97 0.10
CA VAL A 72 -1.29 -24.85 1.03
C VAL A 72 -2.79 -24.96 0.76
N LEU A 73 -3.30 -24.28 -0.28
CA LEU A 73 -4.72 -24.27 -0.64
C LEU A 73 -5.07 -25.23 -1.77
N GLY A 74 -4.09 -25.82 -2.44
CA GLY A 74 -4.28 -26.72 -3.57
C GLY A 74 -5.45 -27.70 -3.34
N LEU A 75 -6.46 -27.60 -4.21
CA LEU A 75 -7.64 -28.45 -4.24
C LEU A 75 -7.96 -28.75 -5.72
N THR A 76 -7.52 -29.91 -6.19
CA THR A 76 -7.52 -30.26 -7.62
C THR A 76 -8.40 -31.45 -7.92
N VAL A 77 -9.05 -31.50 -9.08
CA VAL A 77 -9.78 -32.65 -9.59
C VAL A 77 -8.90 -33.37 -10.62
N GLU A 78 -8.57 -34.63 -10.36
CA GLU A 78 -7.68 -35.42 -11.21
C GLU A 78 -8.27 -35.64 -12.61
N GLY A 79 -7.43 -35.50 -13.64
CA GLY A 79 -7.82 -35.77 -15.03
C GLY A 79 -8.49 -34.61 -15.76
N TYR A 80 -8.60 -33.43 -15.12
CA TYR A 80 -9.16 -32.21 -15.73
C TYR A 80 -8.08 -31.13 -15.88
N ALA A 81 -8.10 -30.42 -17.01
CA ALA A 81 -7.15 -29.36 -17.33
C ALA A 81 -7.86 -28.21 -18.07
N PRO A 82 -8.61 -27.37 -17.35
CA PRO A 82 -9.36 -26.28 -17.97
C PRO A 82 -8.44 -25.26 -18.64
N ALA A 83 -8.79 -24.83 -19.84
CA ALA A 83 -8.05 -23.83 -20.60
C ALA A 83 -8.50 -22.38 -20.30
N SER A 84 -9.68 -22.23 -19.72
CA SER A 84 -10.27 -20.93 -19.41
C SER A 84 -11.05 -20.99 -18.11
N TYR A 85 -11.13 -19.84 -17.43
CA TYR A 85 -11.81 -19.66 -16.15
C TYR A 85 -12.71 -18.43 -16.23
N HIS A 86 -13.85 -18.51 -15.57
CA HIS A 86 -14.56 -17.33 -15.11
C HIS A 86 -14.01 -16.97 -13.72
N GLN A 87 -13.42 -15.79 -13.59
CA GLN A 87 -12.81 -15.26 -12.38
C GLN A 87 -13.67 -14.11 -11.87
N PHE A 88 -14.12 -14.17 -10.62
CA PHE A 88 -15.08 -13.25 -10.04
C PHE A 88 -14.68 -12.90 -8.60
N LEU A 89 -14.52 -11.61 -8.28
CA LEU A 89 -14.25 -11.11 -6.93
C LEU A 89 -15.46 -10.33 -6.41
N ASP A 90 -16.15 -10.88 -5.43
CA ASP A 90 -17.19 -10.20 -4.66
C ASP A 90 -16.54 -9.28 -3.62
N LEU A 91 -16.53 -7.97 -3.89
CA LEU A 91 -15.96 -6.96 -3.00
C LEU A 91 -16.77 -6.81 -1.71
N HIS A 92 -18.07 -7.00 -1.78
CA HIS A 92 -18.95 -6.84 -0.63
C HIS A 92 -18.69 -7.91 0.43
N ARG A 93 -18.40 -9.15 -0.01
CA ARG A 93 -18.18 -10.30 0.87
C ARG A 93 -16.72 -10.70 1.00
N GLY A 94 -15.80 -10.12 0.23
CA GLY A 94 -14.38 -10.48 0.23
C GLY A 94 -14.10 -11.91 -0.25
N ILE A 95 -14.86 -12.38 -1.24
CA ILE A 95 -14.79 -13.76 -1.74
C ILE A 95 -14.34 -13.75 -3.19
N PHE A 96 -13.25 -14.46 -3.48
CA PHE A 96 -12.80 -14.71 -4.83
C PHE A 96 -13.29 -16.07 -5.32
N THR A 97 -13.91 -16.12 -6.49
CA THR A 97 -14.45 -17.32 -7.14
C THR A 97 -13.76 -17.58 -8.47
N GLN A 98 -13.32 -18.80 -8.67
CA GLN A 98 -12.89 -19.32 -9.98
C GLN A 98 -13.80 -20.45 -10.41
N SER A 99 -14.37 -20.37 -11.62
CA SER A 99 -15.25 -21.40 -12.17
C SER A 99 -14.74 -21.85 -13.54
N TRP A 100 -14.93 -23.12 -13.84
CA TRP A 100 -14.59 -23.72 -15.13
C TRP A 100 -15.47 -24.91 -15.46
N GLN A 101 -15.49 -25.29 -16.73
CA GLN A 101 -16.20 -26.48 -17.22
C GLN A 101 -15.27 -27.27 -18.13
N ASP A 102 -15.24 -28.58 -17.94
CA ASP A 102 -14.47 -29.50 -18.77
C ASP A 102 -15.10 -30.89 -18.73
N HIS A 103 -15.23 -31.55 -19.91
CA HIS A 103 -15.75 -32.91 -20.09
C HIS A 103 -17.06 -33.24 -19.31
N GLY A 104 -17.99 -32.28 -19.22
CA GLY A 104 -19.30 -32.46 -18.54
C GLY A 104 -19.20 -32.34 -17.00
N LEU A 105 -18.10 -31.87 -16.48
CA LEU A 105 -17.94 -31.45 -15.10
C LEU A 105 -17.86 -29.93 -15.03
N ALA A 106 -18.73 -29.32 -14.23
CA ALA A 106 -18.67 -27.91 -13.85
C ALA A 106 -18.09 -27.79 -12.43
N VAL A 107 -17.13 -26.89 -12.26
CA VAL A 107 -16.46 -26.64 -10.98
C VAL A 107 -16.49 -25.15 -10.66
N SER A 108 -16.84 -24.84 -9.41
CA SER A 108 -16.76 -23.49 -8.87
C SER A 108 -16.01 -23.51 -7.52
N ALA A 109 -14.90 -22.80 -7.43
CA ALA A 109 -14.06 -22.73 -6.24
C ALA A 109 -14.06 -21.31 -5.66
N GLN A 110 -14.69 -21.15 -4.49
CA GLN A 110 -14.70 -19.93 -3.70
C GLN A 110 -13.54 -19.93 -2.70
N ARG A 111 -12.90 -18.77 -2.52
CA ARG A 111 -11.79 -18.60 -1.58
C ARG A 111 -12.01 -17.37 -0.72
N MET A 112 -11.60 -17.48 0.56
CA MET A 112 -11.51 -16.33 1.46
C MET A 112 -10.27 -16.39 2.34
N ALA A 113 -9.70 -15.21 2.63
CA ALA A 113 -8.85 -14.98 3.79
C ALA A 113 -9.78 -14.42 4.89
N SER A 114 -10.00 -15.17 5.96
CA SER A 114 -11.07 -14.83 6.92
C SER A 114 -10.80 -13.51 7.61
N MET A 115 -11.69 -12.53 7.44
CA MET A 115 -11.61 -11.24 8.12
C MET A 115 -12.00 -11.34 9.60
N ALA A 116 -12.72 -12.42 9.99
CA ALA A 116 -13.09 -12.70 11.38
C ALA A 116 -12.04 -13.54 12.14
N ASP A 117 -11.17 -14.26 11.42
CA ASP A 117 -10.12 -15.09 12.00
C ASP A 117 -8.82 -14.91 11.20
N PRO A 118 -7.85 -14.12 11.71
CA PRO A 118 -6.65 -13.75 10.98
C PRO A 118 -5.71 -14.93 10.65
N GLN A 119 -5.95 -16.10 11.23
CA GLN A 119 -5.15 -17.31 10.98
C GLN A 119 -5.74 -18.22 9.91
N LEU A 120 -6.95 -17.91 9.38
CA LEU A 120 -7.75 -18.88 8.61
C LEU A 120 -7.88 -18.49 7.12
N LEU A 121 -7.50 -19.43 6.25
CA LEU A 121 -7.86 -19.45 4.84
C LEU A 121 -8.85 -20.57 4.57
N CYS A 122 -9.85 -20.33 3.72
CA CYS A 122 -10.82 -21.34 3.29
C CYS A 122 -10.94 -21.41 1.77
N VAL A 123 -11.12 -22.62 1.26
CA VAL A 123 -11.53 -22.91 -0.11
C VAL A 123 -12.78 -23.76 -0.06
N ARG A 124 -13.83 -23.38 -0.77
CA ARG A 124 -15.06 -24.16 -0.96
C ARG A 124 -15.22 -24.45 -2.44
N MET A 125 -15.09 -25.72 -2.84
CA MET A 125 -15.23 -26.19 -4.19
C MET A 125 -16.56 -26.90 -4.36
N THR A 126 -17.37 -26.48 -5.32
CA THR A 126 -18.63 -27.13 -5.71
C THR A 126 -18.43 -27.83 -7.05
N LEU A 127 -18.75 -29.12 -7.08
CA LEU A 127 -18.70 -29.98 -8.25
C LEU A 127 -20.12 -30.33 -8.71
N MET A 128 -20.37 -30.19 -9.99
CA MET A 128 -21.64 -30.61 -10.63
C MET A 128 -21.35 -31.35 -11.92
N SER A 129 -21.81 -32.59 -12.03
CA SER A 129 -21.58 -33.44 -13.21
C SER A 129 -22.87 -33.71 -13.96
N GLU A 130 -22.76 -33.84 -15.28
CA GLU A 130 -23.84 -34.25 -16.15
C GLU A 130 -24.17 -35.74 -16.04
N LYS A 131 -23.25 -36.55 -15.49
CA LYS A 131 -23.34 -38.01 -15.39
C LYS A 131 -22.96 -38.51 -14.01
N ASP A 132 -23.51 -39.65 -13.62
CA ASP A 132 -23.06 -40.39 -12.45
C ASP A 132 -21.64 -40.93 -12.72
N HIS A 133 -20.67 -40.50 -11.95
CA HIS A 133 -19.30 -41.05 -11.94
C HIS A 133 -18.56 -40.69 -10.67
N THR A 134 -17.36 -41.21 -10.52
CA THR A 134 -16.48 -40.87 -9.39
C THR A 134 -15.28 -40.11 -9.90
N VAL A 135 -14.94 -39.01 -9.21
CA VAL A 135 -13.71 -38.24 -9.46
C VAL A 135 -12.78 -38.39 -8.27
N THR A 136 -11.47 -38.30 -8.51
CA THR A 136 -10.48 -38.17 -7.43
C THR A 136 -10.19 -36.69 -7.19
N VAL A 137 -10.33 -36.23 -5.95
CA VAL A 137 -9.98 -34.87 -5.52
C VAL A 137 -8.76 -34.93 -4.60
N HIS A 138 -7.78 -34.06 -4.88
CA HIS A 138 -6.58 -33.92 -4.07
C HIS A 138 -6.59 -32.61 -3.31
N ALA A 139 -6.47 -32.67 -1.98
CA ALA A 139 -6.32 -31.57 -1.06
C ALA A 139 -4.88 -31.55 -0.51
N ARG A 140 -3.96 -30.88 -1.20
CA ARG A 140 -2.53 -30.98 -0.90
C ARG A 140 -2.06 -29.81 -0.05
N LEU A 141 -1.13 -30.11 0.88
CA LEU A 141 -0.22 -29.12 1.46
C LEU A 141 1.09 -29.22 0.66
N ASP A 142 1.29 -28.30 -0.29
CA ASP A 142 2.55 -28.23 -1.06
C ASP A 142 3.62 -27.56 -0.19
N ASP A 143 4.83 -28.10 -0.16
CA ASP A 143 5.98 -27.55 0.57
C ASP A 143 7.03 -26.95 -0.37
N ARG A 144 6.76 -26.93 -1.66
CA ARG A 144 7.64 -26.35 -2.67
C ARG A 144 7.42 -24.84 -2.74
N VAL A 145 8.39 -24.07 -2.27
CA VAL A 145 8.36 -22.61 -2.30
C VAL A 145 9.77 -22.05 -2.36
N ALA A 146 9.92 -20.92 -3.02
CA ALA A 146 11.14 -20.11 -3.00
C ALA A 146 10.75 -18.65 -3.22
N ASN A 147 11.49 -17.75 -2.57
CA ASN A 147 11.33 -16.31 -2.80
C ASN A 147 11.95 -15.92 -4.14
N LEU A 148 11.47 -14.79 -4.70
CA LEU A 148 12.14 -14.12 -5.82
C LEU A 148 13.54 -13.67 -5.42
N PRO A 149 14.44 -13.45 -6.38
CA PRO A 149 15.74 -12.82 -6.12
C PRO A 149 15.58 -11.47 -5.44
N VAL A 150 16.46 -11.20 -4.49
CA VAL A 150 16.47 -9.95 -3.73
C VAL A 150 17.33 -8.93 -4.47
N HIS A 151 16.76 -8.27 -5.49
CA HIS A 151 17.40 -7.18 -6.21
C HIS A 151 16.48 -5.94 -6.21
N ASP A 152 17.02 -4.81 -5.77
CA ASP A 152 16.36 -3.51 -5.91
C ASP A 152 16.76 -2.81 -7.21
N ASP A 153 17.81 -3.28 -7.87
CA ASP A 153 18.22 -2.79 -9.16
C ASP A 153 17.21 -3.20 -10.24
N GLN A 154 16.50 -2.21 -10.77
CA GLN A 154 15.51 -2.41 -11.82
C GLN A 154 16.13 -2.90 -13.14
N MET A 155 17.46 -2.78 -13.28
CA MET A 155 18.23 -3.23 -14.44
C MET A 155 18.81 -4.63 -14.28
N ALA A 156 18.77 -5.20 -13.07
CA ALA A 156 19.27 -6.56 -12.84
C ALA A 156 18.29 -7.61 -13.39
N GLU A 157 18.80 -8.55 -14.18
CA GLU A 157 18.02 -9.72 -14.58
C GLU A 157 17.82 -10.65 -13.38
N GLU A 158 16.55 -10.98 -13.08
CA GLU A 158 16.18 -11.94 -12.05
C GLU A 158 16.56 -13.35 -12.51
N THR A 159 17.62 -13.92 -11.97
CA THR A 159 18.14 -15.19 -12.46
C THR A 159 17.86 -16.39 -11.57
N GLU A 160 17.73 -16.22 -10.24
CA GLU A 160 17.59 -17.35 -9.31
C GLU A 160 16.62 -17.06 -8.18
N THR A 161 15.78 -18.05 -7.84
CA THR A 161 14.91 -18.02 -6.67
C THR A 161 15.65 -18.46 -5.41
N VAL A 162 15.30 -17.91 -4.25
CA VAL A 162 15.94 -18.18 -2.96
C VAL A 162 15.03 -19.02 -2.06
N PRO A 163 15.40 -20.26 -1.70
CA PRO A 163 14.63 -21.06 -0.75
C PRO A 163 14.86 -20.56 0.69
N LEU A 164 13.87 -19.90 1.27
CA LEU A 164 13.93 -19.37 2.64
C LEU A 164 13.33 -20.31 3.68
N LEU A 165 12.60 -21.34 3.25
CA LEU A 165 11.94 -22.31 4.10
C LEU A 165 12.45 -23.73 3.83
N LYS A 166 12.54 -24.54 4.88
CA LYS A 166 12.76 -25.98 4.83
C LYS A 166 11.66 -26.71 5.57
N THR A 167 11.24 -27.86 5.04
CA THR A 167 10.23 -28.71 5.65
C THR A 167 10.83 -29.44 6.87
N LEU A 168 10.15 -29.40 8.01
CA LEU A 168 10.46 -30.17 9.21
C LEU A 168 9.54 -31.38 9.36
N GLU A 169 8.24 -31.17 9.07
CA GLU A 169 7.20 -32.20 9.18
C GLU A 169 6.20 -32.03 8.04
N LYS A 170 5.77 -33.14 7.44
CA LYS A 170 4.71 -33.15 6.46
C LYS A 170 3.88 -34.41 6.60
N THR A 171 2.59 -34.21 6.89
CA THR A 171 1.57 -35.26 6.88
C THR A 171 0.41 -34.82 5.98
N ASP A 172 -0.64 -35.60 5.90
CA ASP A 172 -1.83 -35.22 5.14
C ASP A 172 -2.50 -33.95 5.69
N ASN A 173 -2.43 -33.70 6.99
CA ASN A 173 -3.13 -32.62 7.66
C ASN A 173 -2.24 -31.55 8.29
N VAL A 174 -0.93 -31.76 8.34
CA VAL A 174 0.03 -30.85 8.98
C VAL A 174 1.24 -30.67 8.07
N LEU A 175 1.60 -29.42 7.84
CA LEU A 175 2.90 -29.04 7.28
C LEU A 175 3.56 -28.09 8.26
N THR A 176 4.77 -28.43 8.73
CA THR A 176 5.60 -27.53 9.53
C THR A 176 6.87 -27.21 8.75
N MET A 177 7.12 -25.93 8.56
CA MET A 177 8.32 -25.43 7.90
C MET A 177 9.10 -24.50 8.82
N GLN A 178 10.39 -24.43 8.62
CA GLN A 178 11.31 -23.59 9.39
C GLN A 178 12.07 -22.67 8.45
N ALA A 179 12.14 -21.40 8.81
CA ALA A 179 13.00 -20.41 8.18
C ALA A 179 14.48 -20.79 8.33
N VAL A 180 15.25 -20.63 7.26
CA VAL A 180 16.61 -21.17 7.14
C VAL A 180 17.58 -20.50 8.12
N SER A 181 17.54 -19.18 8.24
CA SER A 181 18.45 -18.37 9.06
C SER A 181 17.90 -18.10 10.45
N SER A 182 16.70 -17.51 10.55
CA SER A 182 16.09 -17.10 11.83
C SER A 182 15.60 -18.27 12.69
N ARG A 183 15.41 -19.45 12.09
CA ARG A 183 14.82 -20.64 12.74
C ARG A 183 13.39 -20.47 13.20
N ARG A 184 12.71 -19.39 12.82
CA ARG A 184 11.29 -19.22 13.06
C ARG A 184 10.50 -20.33 12.37
N CYS A 185 9.41 -20.76 12.96
CA CYS A 185 8.60 -21.87 12.44
C CYS A 185 7.23 -21.38 11.98
N ILE A 186 6.75 -21.93 10.89
CA ILE A 186 5.38 -21.74 10.42
C ILE A 186 4.70 -23.09 10.26
N ARG A 187 3.46 -23.19 10.78
CA ARG A 187 2.66 -24.43 10.76
C ARG A 187 1.38 -24.20 9.99
N PHE A 188 1.05 -25.14 9.16
CA PHE A 188 -0.18 -25.17 8.37
C PHE A 188 -1.00 -26.37 8.83
N LEU A 189 -2.20 -26.11 9.34
CA LEU A 189 -3.11 -27.14 9.84
C LEU A 189 -4.31 -27.21 8.92
N GLN A 190 -4.48 -28.34 8.23
CA GLN A 190 -5.53 -28.56 7.24
C GLN A 190 -6.67 -29.38 7.83
N GLN A 191 -7.90 -28.99 7.49
CA GLN A 191 -9.12 -29.80 7.65
C GLN A 191 -9.87 -29.82 6.32
N VAL A 192 -10.34 -31.00 5.92
CA VAL A 192 -11.17 -31.17 4.71
C VAL A 192 -12.53 -31.72 5.10
N LEU A 193 -13.58 -31.17 4.50
CA LEU A 193 -14.96 -31.61 4.68
C LEU A 193 -15.57 -31.93 3.31
N ILE A 194 -16.35 -33.00 3.20
CA ILE A 194 -17.15 -33.33 2.03
C ILE A 194 -18.63 -33.28 2.44
N ASN A 195 -19.41 -32.40 1.82
CA ASN A 195 -20.81 -32.13 2.18
C ASN A 195 -21.03 -31.84 3.69
N GLY A 196 -20.05 -31.15 4.31
CA GLY A 196 -20.06 -30.80 5.73
C GLY A 196 -19.45 -31.84 6.68
N GLU A 197 -19.20 -33.06 6.21
CA GLU A 197 -18.62 -34.12 7.03
C GLU A 197 -17.09 -34.14 6.91
N PRO A 198 -16.35 -34.15 8.02
CA PRO A 198 -14.90 -34.19 8.02
C PRO A 198 -14.37 -35.53 7.47
N VAL A 199 -13.33 -35.43 6.63
CA VAL A 199 -12.66 -36.58 6.02
C VAL A 199 -11.17 -36.59 6.36
N CYS A 200 -10.57 -37.80 6.38
CA CYS A 200 -9.15 -38.00 6.65
C CYS A 200 -8.41 -38.30 5.37
N GLY A 201 -7.16 -37.76 5.27
CA GLY A 201 -6.31 -37.96 4.10
C GLY A 201 -6.22 -36.71 3.22
N CYS A 202 -5.48 -36.82 2.13
CA CYS A 202 -5.24 -35.74 1.15
C CYS A 202 -5.72 -36.08 -0.26
N SER A 203 -6.33 -37.26 -0.44
CA SER A 203 -6.85 -37.74 -1.73
C SER A 203 -8.15 -38.52 -1.50
N PHE A 204 -9.22 -38.15 -2.20
CA PHE A 204 -10.58 -38.63 -1.94
C PHE A 204 -11.25 -39.07 -3.24
N ALA A 205 -11.83 -40.28 -3.23
CA ALA A 205 -12.77 -40.71 -4.26
C ALA A 205 -14.15 -40.11 -3.97
N VAL A 206 -14.59 -39.20 -4.79
CA VAL A 206 -15.82 -38.41 -4.61
C VAL A 206 -16.88 -38.87 -5.62
N PRO A 207 -17.93 -39.57 -5.20
CA PRO A 207 -19.02 -39.98 -6.10
C PRO A 207 -19.90 -38.79 -6.44
N LEU A 208 -20.03 -38.50 -7.72
CA LEU A 208 -20.88 -37.46 -8.27
C LEU A 208 -22.16 -38.07 -8.81
N ARG A 209 -23.30 -37.44 -8.58
CA ARG A 209 -24.60 -37.78 -9.15
C ARG A 209 -25.01 -36.73 -10.16
N ALA A 210 -25.55 -37.19 -11.30
CA ALA A 210 -25.97 -36.33 -12.39
C ALA A 210 -26.88 -35.19 -11.89
N GLY A 211 -26.53 -33.96 -12.19
CA GLY A 211 -27.26 -32.76 -11.80
C GLY A 211 -27.32 -32.43 -10.33
N LYS A 212 -26.58 -33.17 -9.46
CA LYS A 212 -26.49 -32.85 -8.03
C LYS A 212 -25.13 -32.21 -7.72
N GLN A 213 -25.16 -31.19 -6.86
CA GLN A 213 -23.96 -30.55 -6.33
C GLN A 213 -23.33 -31.41 -5.25
N THR A 214 -21.98 -31.49 -5.28
CA THR A 214 -21.14 -32.03 -4.20
C THR A 214 -20.18 -30.94 -3.77
N MET A 215 -20.15 -30.62 -2.47
CA MET A 215 -19.32 -29.57 -1.91
C MET A 215 -18.12 -30.16 -1.18
N ILE A 216 -16.96 -29.62 -1.45
CA ILE A 216 -15.71 -29.93 -0.74
C ILE A 216 -15.19 -28.64 -0.16
N GLU A 217 -14.96 -28.61 1.16
CA GLU A 217 -14.42 -27.46 1.85
C GLU A 217 -13.07 -27.81 2.46
N LYS A 218 -12.06 -26.98 2.19
CA LYS A 218 -10.73 -27.07 2.79
C LYS A 218 -10.50 -25.83 3.62
N ARG A 219 -10.17 -26.04 4.90
CA ARG A 219 -9.79 -25.00 5.86
C ARG A 219 -8.33 -25.17 6.21
N VAL A 220 -7.55 -24.08 6.13
CA VAL A 220 -6.13 -24.09 6.49
C VAL A 220 -5.86 -22.98 7.49
N ARG A 221 -5.39 -23.36 8.69
CA ARG A 221 -4.87 -22.41 9.68
C ARG A 221 -3.38 -22.25 9.51
N ILE A 222 -2.91 -21.02 9.53
CA ILE A 222 -1.50 -20.65 9.39
C ILE A 222 -1.05 -20.01 10.70
N LEU A 223 -0.11 -20.68 11.37
CA LEU A 223 0.37 -20.32 12.71
C LEU A 223 1.87 -20.03 12.65
N LEU A 224 2.27 -18.87 13.14
CA LEU A 224 3.68 -18.47 13.19
C LEU A 224 4.24 -18.68 14.60
N ASP A 225 5.40 -19.32 14.70
CA ASP A 225 6.14 -19.57 15.93
C ASP A 225 5.28 -20.28 17.01
N GLN A 226 5.01 -19.61 18.12
CA GLN A 226 4.26 -20.14 19.27
C GLN A 226 2.76 -19.81 19.21
N GLU A 227 2.26 -19.28 18.08
CA GLU A 227 0.83 -19.01 17.94
C GLU A 227 0.03 -20.30 18.17
N THR A 228 -1.08 -20.16 18.86
CA THR A 228 -2.07 -21.23 19.06
C THR A 228 -3.27 -21.00 18.16
N PRO A 229 -3.94 -22.06 17.69
CA PRO A 229 -5.14 -21.91 16.89
C PRO A 229 -6.22 -21.14 17.64
N ASN A 230 -6.83 -20.17 16.96
CA ASN A 230 -8.04 -19.53 17.47
C ASN A 230 -9.18 -20.54 17.61
N ALA A 231 -10.14 -20.23 18.48
CA ALA A 231 -11.35 -21.04 18.59
C ALA A 231 -12.06 -21.14 17.21
N PRO A 232 -12.47 -22.35 16.79
CA PRO A 232 -13.15 -22.49 15.51
C PRO A 232 -14.51 -21.82 15.54
N SER A 233 -14.89 -21.16 14.45
CA SER A 233 -16.26 -20.72 14.19
C SER A 233 -17.08 -21.90 13.64
N ASP A 234 -18.34 -22.00 14.04
CA ASP A 234 -19.27 -22.97 13.45
C ASP A 234 -19.50 -22.70 11.96
N ASP A 235 -19.66 -21.43 11.59
CA ASP A 235 -19.74 -20.99 10.20
C ASP A 235 -18.72 -19.87 9.92
N PRO A 236 -17.50 -20.22 9.46
CA PRO A 236 -16.48 -19.24 9.17
C PRO A 236 -16.81 -18.33 7.95
N TRP A 237 -17.68 -18.79 7.04
CA TRP A 237 -18.11 -18.00 5.89
C TRP A 237 -19.07 -16.89 6.30
N GLN A 238 -20.01 -17.18 7.18
CA GLN A 238 -20.92 -16.17 7.71
C GLN A 238 -20.17 -15.16 8.59
N ALA A 239 -19.31 -15.63 9.48
CA ALA A 239 -18.48 -14.74 10.32
C ALA A 239 -17.60 -13.80 9.46
N HIS A 240 -17.02 -14.28 8.37
CA HIS A 240 -16.27 -13.49 7.41
C HIS A 240 -17.15 -12.44 6.72
N ALA A 241 -18.34 -12.81 6.25
CA ALA A 241 -19.27 -11.90 5.61
C ALA A 241 -19.74 -10.79 6.57
N ASP A 242 -20.02 -11.13 7.83
CA ASP A 242 -20.42 -10.16 8.87
C ASP A 242 -19.28 -9.16 9.17
N ALA A 243 -18.03 -9.64 9.21
CA ALA A 243 -16.87 -8.79 9.38
C ALA A 243 -16.69 -7.80 8.21
N TRP A 244 -16.84 -8.24 6.97
CA TRP A 244 -16.83 -7.35 5.80
C TRP A 244 -17.99 -6.35 5.82
N ALA A 245 -19.20 -6.79 6.18
CA ALA A 245 -20.34 -5.88 6.29
C ALA A 245 -20.10 -4.77 7.33
N ALA A 246 -19.40 -5.08 8.43
CA ALA A 246 -18.98 -4.08 9.41
C ALA A 246 -17.94 -3.10 8.84
N LEU A 247 -16.94 -3.59 8.10
CA LEU A 247 -15.94 -2.74 7.45
C LEU A 247 -16.57 -1.80 6.42
N TRP A 248 -17.44 -2.31 5.57
CA TRP A 248 -18.12 -1.49 4.56
C TRP A 248 -19.03 -0.43 5.16
N ARG A 249 -19.68 -0.69 6.28
CA ARG A 249 -20.46 0.32 7.00
C ARG A 249 -19.62 1.57 7.37
N ASP A 250 -18.32 1.36 7.67
CA ASP A 250 -17.42 2.42 8.12
C ASP A 250 -16.54 3.00 7.00
N CYS A 251 -16.41 2.31 5.86
CA CYS A 251 -15.45 2.68 4.82
C CYS A 251 -16.07 2.90 3.42
N ASP A 252 -17.34 2.52 3.19
CA ASP A 252 -17.95 2.63 1.86
C ASP A 252 -18.13 4.09 1.44
N ILE A 253 -17.68 4.43 0.24
CA ILE A 253 -17.95 5.69 -0.44
C ILE A 253 -19.01 5.42 -1.51
N LYS A 254 -20.19 5.97 -1.35
CA LYS A 254 -21.28 5.87 -2.32
C LYS A 254 -21.21 7.05 -3.28
N MET A 255 -21.07 6.75 -4.55
CA MET A 255 -21.04 7.74 -5.63
C MET A 255 -22.20 7.49 -6.59
N ASP A 256 -22.90 8.55 -6.94
CA ASP A 256 -23.80 8.55 -8.10
C ASP A 256 -22.95 8.92 -9.33
N ALA A 257 -22.44 7.88 -9.98
CA ALA A 257 -21.50 7.94 -11.11
C ALA A 257 -21.65 6.63 -11.92
N ASP A 258 -20.88 6.49 -12.99
CA ASP A 258 -20.81 5.23 -13.72
C ASP A 258 -20.43 4.08 -12.80
N GLU A 259 -21.03 2.92 -13.01
CA GLU A 259 -20.85 1.72 -12.18
C GLU A 259 -19.38 1.30 -12.08
N GLU A 260 -18.62 1.45 -13.17
CA GLU A 260 -17.18 1.16 -13.23
C GLU A 260 -16.38 2.05 -12.25
N ILE A 261 -16.72 3.34 -12.14
CA ILE A 261 -16.08 4.29 -11.22
C ILE A 261 -16.38 3.92 -9.77
N GLN A 262 -17.65 3.62 -9.48
CA GLN A 262 -18.05 3.18 -8.14
C GLN A 262 -17.35 1.87 -7.75
N GLY A 263 -17.27 0.91 -8.66
CA GLY A 263 -16.62 -0.39 -8.45
C GLY A 263 -15.12 -0.26 -8.26
N ALA A 264 -14.45 0.58 -9.06
CA ALA A 264 -13.01 0.82 -8.93
C ALA A 264 -12.66 1.48 -7.58
N MET A 265 -13.46 2.44 -7.09
CA MET A 265 -13.24 3.04 -5.77
C MET A 265 -13.39 2.00 -4.65
N ARG A 266 -14.40 1.14 -4.73
CA ARG A 266 -14.59 0.05 -3.77
C ARG A 266 -13.47 -0.98 -3.84
N TRP A 267 -12.97 -1.29 -5.02
CA TRP A 267 -11.83 -2.19 -5.17
C TRP A 267 -10.56 -1.59 -4.53
N ASN A 268 -10.32 -0.29 -4.70
CA ASN A 268 -9.20 0.40 -4.03
C ASN A 268 -9.33 0.31 -2.50
N ILE A 269 -10.51 0.62 -1.97
CA ILE A 269 -10.79 0.52 -0.52
C ILE A 269 -10.64 -0.93 -0.03
N PHE A 270 -11.15 -1.89 -0.79
CA PHE A 270 -11.05 -3.32 -0.50
C PHE A 270 -9.58 -3.75 -0.35
N GLN A 271 -8.72 -3.38 -1.29
CA GLN A 271 -7.30 -3.73 -1.25
C GLN A 271 -6.57 -3.04 -0.07
N LEU A 272 -6.87 -1.78 0.25
CA LEU A 272 -6.34 -1.10 1.43
C LEU A 272 -6.71 -1.85 2.73
N LEU A 273 -7.95 -2.31 2.85
CA LEU A 273 -8.43 -3.09 4.00
C LEU A 273 -7.78 -4.47 4.06
N CYS A 274 -7.58 -5.14 2.91
CA CYS A 274 -6.86 -6.42 2.82
C CYS A 274 -5.40 -6.33 3.24
N GLY A 275 -4.75 -5.18 3.04
CA GLY A 275 -3.34 -4.97 3.35
C GLY A 275 -3.03 -4.58 4.79
N ASN A 276 -4.04 -4.27 5.63
CA ASN A 276 -3.84 -3.69 6.96
C ASN A 276 -4.23 -4.63 8.10
N ALA A 277 -3.24 -5.03 8.90
CA ALA A 277 -3.44 -5.71 10.19
C ALA A 277 -3.86 -4.69 11.25
N ALA A 278 -5.15 -4.33 11.27
CA ALA A 278 -5.69 -3.17 11.96
C ALA A 278 -5.41 -3.11 13.48
N ASP A 279 -5.26 -4.26 14.12
CA ASP A 279 -5.13 -4.37 15.58
C ASP A 279 -3.69 -4.66 16.02
N ASP A 280 -2.71 -4.68 15.09
CA ASP A 280 -1.34 -5.06 15.40
C ASP A 280 -0.33 -3.93 15.08
N PRO A 281 0.25 -3.27 16.10
CA PRO A 281 1.25 -2.22 15.89
C PRO A 281 2.66 -2.77 15.59
N GLN A 282 2.84 -4.09 15.44
CA GLN A 282 4.11 -4.70 15.08
C GLN A 282 4.29 -4.83 13.56
N VAL A 283 3.22 -4.65 12.80
CA VAL A 283 3.24 -4.76 11.34
C VAL A 283 2.74 -3.48 10.69
N SER A 284 3.28 -3.17 9.51
CA SER A 284 2.86 -2.05 8.67
C SER A 284 2.43 -2.56 7.30
N ILE A 285 1.96 -1.68 6.44
CA ILE A 285 1.58 -2.00 5.07
C ILE A 285 2.82 -1.77 4.20
N GLY A 286 3.31 -2.82 3.52
CA GLY A 286 4.36 -2.68 2.52
C GLY A 286 3.86 -2.00 1.25
N ALA A 287 4.76 -1.52 0.39
CA ALA A 287 4.41 -0.84 -0.87
C ALA A 287 3.50 -1.68 -1.79
N ARG A 288 3.54 -3.02 -1.66
CA ARG A 288 2.70 -3.97 -2.40
C ARG A 288 1.71 -4.74 -1.49
N GLY A 289 1.56 -4.30 -0.25
CA GLY A 289 0.73 -4.99 0.74
C GLY A 289 1.16 -6.46 0.90
N LEU A 290 0.19 -7.36 0.84
CA LEU A 290 0.40 -8.81 0.87
C LEU A 290 0.09 -9.46 -0.50
N THR A 291 0.22 -8.71 -1.59
CA THR A 291 -0.09 -9.18 -2.94
C THR A 291 1.15 -9.60 -3.73
N HIS A 292 2.34 -9.20 -3.28
CA HIS A 292 3.62 -9.55 -3.94
C HIS A 292 4.81 -9.35 -3.00
N GLY A 293 5.90 -10.11 -3.24
CA GLY A 293 7.18 -9.97 -2.53
C GLY A 293 8.07 -8.81 -3.02
N ARG A 294 7.66 -8.02 -4.01
CA ARG A 294 8.42 -6.86 -4.48
C ARG A 294 8.65 -5.87 -3.34
N TYR A 295 9.79 -5.23 -3.32
CA TYR A 295 10.26 -4.37 -2.21
C TYR A 295 10.36 -5.10 -0.86
N LYS A 296 10.50 -6.43 -0.87
CA LYS A 296 10.73 -7.26 0.33
C LYS A 296 9.66 -7.11 1.42
N GLY A 297 8.45 -6.62 1.07
CA GLY A 297 7.38 -6.33 2.03
C GLY A 297 7.64 -5.15 2.96
N ASN A 298 8.63 -4.30 2.66
CA ASN A 298 9.02 -3.17 3.49
C ASN A 298 8.01 -2.02 3.42
N ALA A 299 7.93 -1.25 4.52
CA ALA A 299 7.17 -0.02 4.61
C ALA A 299 8.00 1.18 4.14
N PHE A 300 7.37 2.05 3.37
CA PHE A 300 7.93 3.31 2.85
C PHE A 300 7.10 4.50 3.34
N TRP A 301 7.41 5.69 2.85
CA TRP A 301 6.55 6.87 3.00
C TRP A 301 5.16 6.70 2.36
N ASP A 302 5.01 5.70 1.48
CA ASP A 302 3.75 5.23 0.91
C ASP A 302 2.66 5.07 1.96
N THR A 303 3.03 4.42 3.07
CA THR A 303 2.11 4.19 4.19
C THR A 303 1.76 5.50 4.89
N ASP A 304 2.77 6.34 5.16
CA ASP A 304 2.64 7.54 5.98
C ASP A 304 1.86 8.64 5.26
N VAL A 305 2.14 8.85 3.96
CA VAL A 305 1.60 9.98 3.19
C VAL A 305 0.36 9.59 2.39
N PHE A 306 0.31 8.36 1.84
CA PHE A 306 -0.75 7.99 0.89
C PHE A 306 -1.82 7.11 1.50
N MET A 307 -1.47 6.11 2.32
CA MET A 307 -2.44 5.16 2.87
C MET A 307 -3.01 5.59 4.21
N LEU A 308 -2.20 6.11 5.12
CA LEU A 308 -2.60 6.50 6.47
C LEU A 308 -3.79 7.48 6.50
N PRO A 309 -3.89 8.47 5.60
CA PRO A 309 -5.05 9.37 5.57
C PRO A 309 -6.39 8.64 5.48
N PHE A 310 -6.51 7.60 4.64
CA PHE A 310 -7.70 6.76 4.58
C PHE A 310 -8.04 6.16 5.95
N PHE A 311 -7.06 5.57 6.63
CA PHE A 311 -7.28 4.97 7.95
C PHE A 311 -7.61 6.01 9.02
N CYS A 312 -7.03 7.20 8.99
CA CYS A 312 -7.36 8.26 9.93
C CYS A 312 -8.85 8.62 9.90
N TRP A 313 -9.42 8.73 8.70
CA TRP A 313 -10.82 9.13 8.52
C TRP A 313 -11.83 8.00 8.65
N HIS A 314 -11.44 6.74 8.40
CA HIS A 314 -12.38 5.62 8.40
C HIS A 314 -12.13 4.61 9.53
N ARG A 315 -10.90 4.45 9.96
CA ARG A 315 -10.45 3.44 10.94
C ARG A 315 -9.41 4.03 11.91
N PRO A 316 -9.77 5.00 12.79
CA PRO A 316 -8.80 5.68 13.67
C PRO A 316 -7.95 4.75 14.53
N GLY A 317 -8.47 3.58 14.92
CA GLY A 317 -7.72 2.54 15.63
C GLY A 317 -6.57 1.98 14.80
N ALA A 318 -6.84 1.62 13.55
CA ALA A 318 -5.83 1.16 12.61
C ALA A 318 -4.77 2.24 12.31
N ALA A 319 -5.19 3.49 12.14
CA ALA A 319 -4.27 4.61 11.94
C ALA A 319 -3.29 4.77 13.12
N ARG A 320 -3.78 4.65 14.36
CA ARG A 320 -2.92 4.68 15.56
C ARG A 320 -1.91 3.53 15.56
N ASN A 321 -2.29 2.34 15.15
CA ASN A 321 -1.38 1.20 15.09
C ASN A 321 -0.32 1.35 14.00
N LEU A 322 -0.66 1.90 12.84
CA LEU A 322 0.31 2.24 11.79
C LEU A 322 1.34 3.25 12.28
N MET A 323 0.92 4.29 13.02
CA MET A 323 1.86 5.25 13.62
C MET A 323 2.63 4.64 14.80
N GLN A 324 2.01 3.75 15.58
CA GLN A 324 2.71 3.04 16.65
C GLN A 324 3.83 2.15 16.12
N TYR A 325 3.68 1.57 14.92
CA TYR A 325 4.78 0.87 14.23
C TYR A 325 5.99 1.79 14.04
N ARG A 326 5.80 3.02 13.55
CA ARG A 326 6.91 4.00 13.42
C ARG A 326 7.52 4.36 14.78
N ILE A 327 6.69 4.57 15.80
CA ILE A 327 7.14 4.90 17.16
C ILE A 327 7.96 3.74 17.76
N ASN A 328 7.53 2.49 17.56
CA ASN A 328 8.25 1.31 18.03
C ASN A 328 9.67 1.21 17.42
N HIS A 329 9.86 1.75 16.20
CA HIS A 329 11.14 1.75 15.49
C HIS A 329 11.96 3.05 15.66
N LEU A 330 11.54 3.95 16.53
CA LEU A 330 12.33 5.16 16.85
C LEU A 330 13.75 4.86 17.33
N PRO A 331 14.00 3.83 18.18
CA PRO A 331 15.36 3.46 18.57
C PRO A 331 16.24 3.06 17.39
N GLN A 332 15.71 2.34 16.40
CA GLN A 332 16.45 1.94 15.19
C GLN A 332 16.72 3.14 14.28
N ALA A 333 15.77 4.07 14.17
CA ALA A 333 15.96 5.34 13.47
C ALA A 333 17.06 6.19 14.11
N MET A 334 17.16 6.21 15.45
CA MET A 334 18.26 6.86 16.16
C MET A 334 19.60 6.17 15.89
N GLN A 335 19.65 4.85 15.88
CA GLN A 335 20.86 4.09 15.53
C GLN A 335 21.29 4.37 14.08
N LEU A 336 20.33 4.52 13.15
CA LEU A 336 20.64 4.83 11.75
C LEU A 336 21.28 6.21 11.62
N ALA A 337 20.75 7.23 12.31
CA ALA A 337 21.37 8.56 12.38
C ALA A 337 22.79 8.50 12.98
N GLN A 338 22.96 7.78 14.09
CA GLN A 338 24.24 7.62 14.76
C GLN A 338 25.31 6.93 13.87
N LYS A 339 24.93 5.93 13.08
CA LYS A 339 25.82 5.29 12.09
C LYS A 339 26.34 6.27 11.04
N GLN A 340 25.62 7.36 10.81
CA GLN A 340 25.99 8.45 9.90
C GLN A 340 26.69 9.62 10.61
N ASN A 341 27.04 9.47 11.91
CA ASN A 341 27.56 10.51 12.78
C ASN A 341 26.63 11.73 12.91
N LEU A 342 25.32 11.51 12.86
CA LEU A 342 24.29 12.53 13.03
C LEU A 342 23.53 12.31 14.34
N ALA A 343 23.00 13.38 14.90
CA ALA A 343 22.14 13.35 16.09
C ALA A 343 20.68 12.99 15.71
N GLY A 344 19.88 12.66 16.71
CA GLY A 344 18.47 12.44 16.58
C GLY A 344 18.09 11.13 15.88
N ALA A 345 17.00 11.11 15.16
CA ALA A 345 16.45 9.92 14.50
C ALA A 345 16.23 10.14 13.01
N ARG A 346 16.77 9.24 12.18
CA ARG A 346 16.54 9.13 10.76
C ARG A 346 15.73 7.88 10.47
N PHE A 347 14.51 8.02 9.97
CA PHE A 347 13.75 6.86 9.49
C PHE A 347 14.34 6.31 8.19
N PRO A 348 14.38 4.97 8.03
CA PRO A 348 14.89 4.35 6.81
C PRO A 348 13.95 4.59 5.63
N TRP A 349 14.52 4.68 4.41
CA TRP A 349 13.73 4.77 3.18
C TRP A 349 12.87 3.52 2.98
N MET A 350 13.51 2.35 3.04
CA MET A 350 12.84 1.05 3.05
C MET A 350 12.89 0.48 4.47
N CYS A 351 11.79 0.61 5.20
CA CYS A 351 11.72 0.18 6.60
C CYS A 351 11.37 -1.31 6.69
N ALA A 352 12.33 -2.14 7.11
CA ALA A 352 12.07 -3.52 7.44
C ALA A 352 11.16 -3.65 8.67
N PHE A 353 10.67 -4.88 8.90
CA PHE A 353 9.85 -5.20 10.07
C PHE A 353 10.56 -4.94 11.43
N ASP A 354 11.87 -4.91 11.44
CA ASP A 354 12.72 -4.61 12.61
C ASP A 354 13.20 -3.15 12.66
N GLY A 355 12.74 -2.31 11.75
CA GLY A 355 13.07 -0.89 11.67
C GLY A 355 14.41 -0.58 10.99
N THR A 356 15.08 -1.56 10.38
CA THR A 356 16.36 -1.35 9.70
C THR A 356 16.18 -0.89 8.25
N GLU A 357 17.21 -0.19 7.72
CA GLU A 357 17.25 0.25 6.32
C GLU A 357 17.52 -0.91 5.38
N GLN A 358 16.69 -1.08 4.36
CA GLN A 358 16.76 -2.16 3.38
C GLN A 358 17.07 -1.68 1.96
N CYS A 359 17.18 -0.37 1.74
CA CYS A 359 17.49 0.17 0.42
C CYS A 359 18.96 -0.08 0.07
N GLU A 360 19.17 -0.77 -1.04
CA GLU A 360 20.51 -1.14 -1.53
C GLU A 360 21.06 -0.11 -2.51
N SER A 361 20.21 0.73 -3.11
CA SER A 361 20.64 1.85 -3.96
C SER A 361 21.29 2.93 -3.10
N TRP A 362 22.56 3.21 -3.39
CA TRP A 362 23.32 4.17 -2.63
C TRP A 362 22.69 5.58 -2.65
N ASP A 363 22.32 6.06 -3.81
CA ASP A 363 21.79 7.42 -3.99
C ASP A 363 20.39 7.57 -3.37
N ILE A 364 19.52 6.59 -3.53
CA ILE A 364 18.18 6.58 -2.94
C ILE A 364 18.29 6.41 -1.42
N GLY A 365 18.92 5.33 -0.95
CA GLY A 365 18.99 5.01 0.47
C GLY A 365 19.71 6.06 1.33
N LEU A 366 20.61 6.88 0.76
CA LEU A 366 21.29 7.94 1.50
C LEU A 366 20.73 9.34 1.27
N CYS A 367 20.09 9.61 0.13
CA CYS A 367 19.68 10.96 -0.24
C CYS A 367 18.17 11.22 -0.07
N GLU A 368 17.31 10.18 -0.14
CA GLU A 368 15.87 10.34 0.10
C GLU A 368 15.55 10.30 1.58
N VAL A 369 15.98 11.35 2.27
CA VAL A 369 15.85 11.48 3.73
C VAL A 369 14.54 12.12 4.17
N HIS A 370 13.74 12.61 3.21
CA HIS A 370 12.49 13.30 3.47
C HIS A 370 11.47 12.43 4.24
N ILE A 371 11.52 11.09 4.10
CA ILE A 371 10.69 10.16 4.87
C ILE A 371 10.73 10.44 6.37
N THR A 372 11.84 10.93 6.89
CA THR A 372 11.96 11.30 8.32
C THR A 372 10.97 12.40 8.72
N ALA A 373 10.76 13.37 7.85
CA ALA A 373 9.77 14.43 8.08
C ALA A 373 8.35 14.03 7.64
N ASP A 374 8.22 13.14 6.65
CA ASP A 374 6.92 12.58 6.26
C ASP A 374 6.28 11.79 7.40
N VAL A 375 7.06 11.02 8.16
CA VAL A 375 6.58 10.33 9.37
C VAL A 375 6.09 11.34 10.44
N ALA A 376 6.81 12.43 10.66
CA ALA A 376 6.38 13.47 11.58
C ALA A 376 5.11 14.19 11.09
N TYR A 377 5.02 14.49 9.80
CA TYR A 377 3.83 15.04 9.17
C TYR A 377 2.62 14.10 9.34
N ALA A 378 2.80 12.82 9.05
CA ALA A 378 1.77 11.79 9.18
C ALA A 378 1.25 11.67 10.62
N LEU A 379 2.15 11.67 11.61
CA LEU A 379 1.78 11.69 13.02
C LEU A 379 0.93 12.92 13.38
N LYS A 380 1.32 14.10 12.90
CA LYS A 380 0.55 15.33 13.11
C LYS A 380 -0.84 15.22 12.49
N ARG A 381 -0.95 14.73 11.25
CA ARG A 381 -2.25 14.56 10.57
C ARG A 381 -3.15 13.56 11.30
N MET A 382 -2.58 12.45 11.79
CA MET A 382 -3.34 11.51 12.63
C MET A 382 -3.85 12.19 13.91
N LEU A 383 -3.03 12.97 14.61
CA LEU A 383 -3.45 13.70 15.82
C LEU A 383 -4.57 14.70 15.52
N ASP A 384 -4.48 15.45 14.41
CA ASP A 384 -5.49 16.41 14.00
C ASP A 384 -6.85 15.76 13.73
N ILE A 385 -6.85 14.67 12.99
CA ILE A 385 -8.08 13.98 12.58
C ILE A 385 -8.70 13.23 13.76
N THR A 386 -7.88 12.51 14.53
CA THR A 386 -8.40 11.69 15.63
C THR A 386 -8.70 12.47 16.89
N GLY A 387 -8.15 13.69 17.04
CA GLY A 387 -8.24 14.48 18.27
C GLY A 387 -7.48 13.87 19.44
N ALA A 388 -6.59 12.91 19.20
CA ALA A 388 -5.81 12.26 20.25
C ALA A 388 -4.78 13.25 20.82
N SER A 389 -4.59 13.21 22.14
CA SER A 389 -3.48 13.92 22.78
C SER A 389 -2.17 13.17 22.50
N PRO A 390 -1.07 13.88 22.16
CA PRO A 390 0.20 13.26 21.90
C PRO A 390 0.77 12.61 23.17
N THR A 391 1.16 11.34 23.07
CA THR A 391 1.87 10.64 24.14
C THR A 391 3.32 11.13 24.25
N GLU A 392 4.04 10.76 25.31
CA GLU A 392 5.46 11.09 25.46
C GLU A 392 6.30 10.54 24.31
N ASP A 393 6.02 9.29 23.85
CA ASP A 393 6.75 8.68 22.74
C ASP A 393 6.49 9.42 21.41
N MET A 394 5.27 9.89 21.17
CA MET A 394 4.92 10.73 20.00
C MET A 394 5.66 12.07 20.05
N ARG A 395 5.71 12.70 21.22
CA ARG A 395 6.45 13.94 21.43
C ARG A 395 7.95 13.74 21.22
N ARG A 396 8.46 12.61 21.72
CA ARG A 396 9.85 12.21 21.51
C ARG A 396 10.18 11.97 20.03
N LEU A 397 9.26 11.36 19.25
CA LEU A 397 9.45 11.22 17.82
C LEU A 397 9.63 12.58 17.16
N PHE A 398 8.78 13.57 17.43
CA PHE A 398 8.94 14.92 16.88
C PHE A 398 10.29 15.53 17.25
N LEU A 399 10.74 15.36 18.49
CA LEU A 399 12.00 15.93 18.97
C LEU A 399 13.22 15.26 18.32
N GLU A 400 13.26 13.93 18.29
CA GLU A 400 14.43 13.22 17.78
C GLU A 400 14.57 13.38 16.25
N THR A 401 13.46 13.46 15.53
CA THR A 401 13.51 13.78 14.09
C THR A 401 13.93 15.24 13.85
N ALA A 402 13.52 16.19 14.68
CA ALA A 402 13.99 17.57 14.60
C ALA A 402 15.50 17.70 14.89
N ARG A 403 16.01 16.95 15.89
CA ARG A 403 17.46 16.87 16.17
C ARG A 403 18.25 16.34 14.98
N TYR A 404 17.70 15.35 14.28
CA TYR A 404 18.30 14.84 13.05
C TYR A 404 18.42 15.95 12.01
N TRP A 405 17.37 16.69 11.72
CA TRP A 405 17.40 17.77 10.73
C TRP A 405 18.43 18.83 11.07
N LYS A 406 18.45 19.29 12.31
CA LYS A 406 19.46 20.26 12.78
C LYS A 406 20.89 19.76 12.57
N SER A 407 21.17 18.48 12.76
CA SER A 407 22.50 17.89 12.58
C SER A 407 22.84 17.54 11.13
N ARG A 408 21.82 17.37 10.26
CA ARG A 408 21.97 16.98 8.84
C ARG A 408 22.29 18.17 7.93
N PHE A 409 21.85 19.38 8.33
CA PHE A 409 22.06 20.59 7.54
C PHE A 409 23.39 21.26 7.90
N THR A 410 23.95 21.98 6.94
CA THR A 410 25.18 22.75 7.10
C THR A 410 24.85 24.23 7.16
N TRP A 411 25.43 24.95 8.15
CA TRP A 411 25.36 26.40 8.19
C TRP A 411 26.31 27.01 7.17
N GLU A 412 25.79 27.81 6.26
CA GLU A 412 26.57 28.56 5.27
C GLU A 412 26.68 30.01 5.67
N GLU A 413 27.83 30.35 6.28
CA GLU A 413 28.10 31.68 6.85
C GLU A 413 27.91 32.81 5.84
N ASN A 414 28.34 32.57 4.58
CA ASN A 414 28.26 33.58 3.52
C ASN A 414 26.82 33.85 3.02
N GLN A 415 25.90 32.90 3.23
CA GLN A 415 24.51 32.99 2.83
C GLN A 415 23.59 33.29 3.98
N GLY A 416 24.06 33.06 5.24
CA GLY A 416 23.24 33.22 6.42
C GLY A 416 22.09 32.24 6.52
N GLN A 417 22.29 31.03 6.03
CA GLN A 417 21.24 29.99 5.97
C GLN A 417 21.78 28.60 6.28
N TYR A 418 20.87 27.69 6.63
CA TYR A 418 21.13 26.27 6.68
C TYR A 418 20.78 25.63 5.33
N SER A 419 21.74 24.94 4.72
CA SER A 419 21.60 24.26 3.44
C SER A 419 21.69 22.75 3.60
N SER A 420 20.86 22.02 2.82
CA SER A 420 20.93 20.57 2.68
C SER A 420 21.73 20.20 1.43
N PHE A 421 22.75 19.38 1.60
CA PHE A 421 23.58 18.88 0.50
C PHE A 421 23.31 17.40 0.29
N PHE A 422 23.35 16.97 -0.95
CA PHE A 422 23.16 15.56 -1.34
C PHE A 422 21.83 14.99 -0.82
N VAL A 423 20.75 15.65 -1.18
CA VAL A 423 19.37 15.25 -0.87
C VAL A 423 18.57 15.04 -2.15
N LYS A 424 17.58 14.18 -2.09
CA LYS A 424 16.53 14.05 -3.09
C LYS A 424 15.20 14.38 -2.43
N GLY A 425 14.25 14.88 -3.20
CA GLY A 425 12.85 14.88 -2.87
C GLY A 425 12.16 13.59 -3.33
N PRO A 426 10.83 13.56 -3.37
CA PRO A 426 10.05 12.45 -3.92
C PRO A 426 10.41 12.06 -5.36
N ASP A 427 10.94 12.99 -6.16
CA ASP A 427 11.38 12.72 -7.53
C ASP A 427 12.67 11.89 -7.56
N GLU A 428 12.53 10.60 -7.76
CA GLU A 428 13.66 9.68 -7.84
C GLU A 428 14.51 9.86 -9.12
N TYR A 429 14.00 10.57 -10.16
CA TYR A 429 14.76 10.82 -11.39
C TYR A 429 15.80 11.93 -11.23
N CYS A 430 15.64 12.80 -10.24
CA CYS A 430 16.67 13.80 -9.98
C CYS A 430 17.95 13.18 -9.43
N GLY A 431 19.09 13.80 -9.68
CA GLY A 431 20.34 13.48 -8.98
C GLY A 431 20.30 13.97 -7.54
N ALA A 432 21.31 13.60 -6.75
CA ALA A 432 21.51 14.19 -5.42
C ALA A 432 21.74 15.69 -5.54
N ALA A 433 20.81 16.49 -5.04
CA ALA A 433 20.74 17.94 -5.22
C ALA A 433 21.18 18.73 -3.99
N ILE A 434 21.13 20.04 -4.10
CA ILE A 434 21.34 21.01 -3.01
C ILE A 434 20.00 21.71 -2.78
N ASN A 435 19.58 21.80 -1.53
CA ASN A 435 18.39 22.55 -1.12
C ASN A 435 17.10 22.11 -1.85
N ASN A 436 16.82 20.79 -1.88
CA ASN A 436 15.52 20.33 -2.36
C ASN A 436 14.42 20.94 -1.48
N THR A 437 13.52 21.70 -2.12
CA THR A 437 12.52 22.53 -1.42
C THR A 437 11.49 21.66 -0.67
N TYR A 438 11.07 20.52 -1.22
CA TYR A 438 10.18 19.59 -0.52
C TYR A 438 10.80 19.13 0.80
N THR A 439 12.02 18.59 0.74
CA THR A 439 12.75 18.10 1.91
C THR A 439 12.99 19.19 2.93
N ASN A 440 13.45 20.36 2.50
CA ASN A 440 13.75 21.48 3.38
C ASN A 440 12.49 22.06 4.07
N TYR A 441 11.39 22.14 3.33
CA TYR A 441 10.09 22.61 3.87
C TYR A 441 9.53 21.67 4.93
N LEU A 442 9.55 20.36 4.66
CA LEU A 442 9.11 19.37 5.64
C LEU A 442 10.05 19.28 6.85
N ALA A 443 11.36 19.42 6.66
CA ALA A 443 12.32 19.51 7.76
C ALA A 443 12.02 20.70 8.68
N ARG A 444 11.73 21.90 8.11
CA ARG A 444 11.29 23.07 8.87
C ARG A 444 10.01 22.78 9.63
N HIS A 445 9.01 22.22 8.98
CA HIS A 445 7.75 21.87 9.60
C HIS A 445 7.93 20.88 10.75
N ASN A 446 8.77 19.86 10.59
CA ASN A 446 9.06 18.89 11.65
C ASN A 446 9.68 19.58 12.88
N VAL A 447 10.58 20.54 12.68
CA VAL A 447 11.16 21.33 13.80
C VAL A 447 10.09 22.21 14.47
N GLU A 448 9.20 22.83 13.71
CA GLU A 448 8.05 23.56 14.23
C GLU A 448 7.17 22.65 15.13
N LEU A 449 6.93 21.41 14.71
CA LEU A 449 6.18 20.42 15.50
C LEU A 449 6.92 20.05 16.81
N ALA A 450 8.21 19.86 16.78
CA ALA A 450 9.01 19.60 17.98
C ALA A 450 8.93 20.76 18.97
N LEU A 451 9.04 22.00 18.49
CA LEU A 451 8.90 23.22 19.30
C LEU A 451 7.47 23.39 19.86
N GLN A 452 6.46 22.91 19.14
CA GLN A 452 5.06 22.99 19.58
C GLN A 452 4.72 21.90 20.61
N TYR A 453 5.15 20.67 20.40
CA TYR A 453 4.68 19.51 21.17
C TYR A 453 5.67 18.96 22.20
N ALA A 454 6.96 19.29 22.07
CA ALA A 454 8.03 18.72 22.88
C ALA A 454 8.96 19.79 23.52
N ALA A 455 8.52 21.03 23.59
CA ALA A 455 9.34 22.13 24.13
C ALA A 455 9.83 21.87 25.57
N ASP A 456 8.98 21.25 26.39
CA ASP A 456 9.30 20.90 27.79
C ASP A 456 10.31 19.72 27.92
N LEU A 457 10.59 19.01 26.84
CA LEU A 457 11.64 17.99 26.78
C LEU A 457 13.01 18.56 26.38
N MET A 458 13.10 19.88 26.14
CA MET A 458 14.29 20.61 25.70
C MET A 458 14.67 21.68 26.69
N ASP A 459 15.96 21.97 26.84
CA ASP A 459 16.40 23.17 27.53
C ASP A 459 16.24 24.44 26.67
N ASP A 460 16.38 25.62 27.28
CA ASP A 460 16.23 26.91 26.60
C ASP A 460 17.21 27.10 25.44
N GLN A 461 18.42 26.53 25.56
CA GLN A 461 19.46 26.65 24.55
C GLN A 461 19.08 25.82 23.29
N GLU A 462 18.62 24.60 23.50
CA GLU A 462 18.15 23.73 22.39
C GLU A 462 16.93 24.32 21.68
N GLN A 463 15.95 24.83 22.45
CA GLN A 463 14.78 25.49 21.85
C GLN A 463 15.18 26.69 20.97
N LYS A 464 16.10 27.55 21.47
CA LYS A 464 16.63 28.69 20.70
C LYS A 464 17.36 28.23 19.43
N ALA A 465 18.18 27.17 19.54
CA ALA A 465 18.92 26.66 18.41
C ALA A 465 18.01 26.07 17.34
N LEU A 466 16.93 25.36 17.72
CA LEU A 466 15.93 24.83 16.78
C LEU A 466 15.07 25.93 16.14
N ARG A 467 14.69 26.99 16.90
CA ARG A 467 14.01 28.15 16.32
C ARG A 467 14.89 28.84 15.27
N PHE A 468 16.14 29.12 15.63
CA PHE A 468 17.09 29.74 14.70
C PHE A 468 17.27 28.86 13.44
N PHE A 469 17.38 27.55 13.60
CA PHE A 469 17.48 26.62 12.48
C PHE A 469 16.25 26.70 11.57
N ALA A 470 15.02 26.60 12.13
CA ALA A 470 13.78 26.66 11.36
C ALA A 470 13.61 27.98 10.59
N GLU A 471 14.03 29.10 11.19
CA GLU A 471 13.94 30.43 10.59
C GLU A 471 14.95 30.63 9.45
N HIS A 472 16.04 29.86 9.42
CA HIS A 472 17.15 30.03 8.48
C HIS A 472 17.35 28.84 7.53
N ILE A 473 16.43 27.88 7.49
CA ILE A 473 16.46 26.82 6.47
C ILE A 473 16.25 27.42 5.08
N ALA A 474 17.11 27.08 4.13
CA ALA A 474 17.00 27.48 2.74
C ALA A 474 15.69 26.96 2.12
N ILE A 475 14.80 27.84 1.72
CA ILE A 475 13.59 27.54 0.94
C ILE A 475 13.69 28.34 -0.36
N LEU A 476 13.78 27.63 -1.46
CA LEU A 476 13.99 28.26 -2.76
C LEU A 476 12.67 28.81 -3.30
N TYR A 477 12.53 30.13 -3.31
CA TYR A 477 11.31 30.82 -3.74
C TYR A 477 11.64 32.06 -4.55
N ASP A 478 11.02 32.18 -5.74
CA ASP A 478 11.06 33.36 -6.59
C ASP A 478 9.80 34.21 -6.34
N PRO A 479 9.91 35.39 -5.68
CA PRO A 479 8.75 36.21 -5.35
C PRO A 479 8.16 36.92 -6.58
N GLU A 480 8.92 37.11 -7.67
CA GLU A 480 8.42 37.74 -8.88
C GLU A 480 7.50 36.80 -9.67
N GLN A 481 7.87 35.53 -9.71
CA GLN A 481 7.11 34.48 -10.37
C GLN A 481 6.11 33.77 -9.44
N HIS A 482 6.12 34.04 -8.15
CA HIS A 482 5.39 33.28 -7.11
C HIS A 482 5.69 31.78 -7.15
N LEU A 483 6.93 31.42 -7.52
CA LEU A 483 7.34 30.05 -7.81
C LEU A 483 8.29 29.50 -6.74
N TYR A 484 7.93 28.36 -6.16
CA TYR A 484 8.89 27.54 -5.44
C TYR A 484 9.72 26.73 -6.44
N MET A 485 11.05 26.75 -6.30
CA MET A 485 11.96 26.00 -7.17
C MET A 485 12.26 24.64 -6.55
N GLN A 486 12.44 23.60 -7.38
CA GLN A 486 12.64 22.24 -6.88
C GLN A 486 13.93 22.09 -6.08
N ASP A 487 15.06 22.51 -6.64
CA ASP A 487 16.39 22.52 -6.04
C ASP A 487 17.30 23.49 -6.81
N GLU A 488 18.56 23.67 -6.35
CA GLU A 488 19.50 24.60 -7.00
C GLU A 488 20.05 24.12 -8.35
N LEU A 489 19.87 22.84 -8.70
CA LEU A 489 20.43 22.25 -9.92
C LEU A 489 19.41 22.06 -11.03
N PHE A 490 18.13 21.90 -10.69
CA PHE A 490 17.09 21.48 -11.63
C PHE A 490 17.04 22.35 -12.90
N ASP A 491 17.13 23.68 -12.76
CA ASP A 491 17.09 24.60 -13.90
C ASP A 491 18.31 24.53 -14.83
N ARG A 492 19.38 23.89 -14.40
CA ARG A 492 20.61 23.69 -15.18
C ARG A 492 20.60 22.41 -16.01
N LEU A 493 19.59 21.54 -15.80
CA LEU A 493 19.50 20.25 -16.48
C LEU A 493 19.07 20.42 -17.95
N GLU A 494 19.37 19.42 -18.76
CA GLU A 494 18.98 19.39 -20.17
C GLU A 494 17.47 19.17 -20.32
N PRO A 495 16.80 19.78 -21.30
CA PRO A 495 15.43 19.41 -21.62
C PRO A 495 15.33 17.94 -22.01
N LEU A 496 14.22 17.28 -21.61
CA LEU A 496 13.96 15.91 -22.02
C LEU A 496 13.84 15.82 -23.56
N PRO A 497 14.64 14.98 -24.25
CA PRO A 497 14.48 14.77 -25.67
C PRO A 497 13.24 13.91 -25.97
N GLY A 498 12.36 14.38 -26.84
CA GLY A 498 11.16 13.65 -27.27
C GLY A 498 9.91 13.97 -26.45
N SER A 499 8.91 13.11 -26.55
CA SER A 499 7.64 13.26 -25.82
C SER A 499 7.70 12.58 -24.45
N ARG A 500 7.10 13.21 -23.43
CA ARG A 500 6.85 12.58 -22.13
C ARG A 500 5.91 11.37 -22.24
N ASP A 501 5.08 11.32 -23.27
CA ASP A 501 4.09 10.27 -23.53
C ASP A 501 4.67 9.16 -24.43
N ALA A 502 5.83 8.61 -24.08
CA ALA A 502 6.49 7.57 -24.89
C ALA A 502 5.79 6.19 -24.84
N GLY A 503 4.71 6.04 -24.08
CA GLY A 503 3.94 4.80 -23.95
C GLY A 503 4.57 3.74 -23.05
N GLU A 504 5.82 3.96 -22.61
CA GLU A 504 6.54 3.12 -21.64
C GLU A 504 7.30 3.99 -20.64
N PRO A 505 7.45 3.54 -19.38
CA PRO A 505 8.25 4.26 -18.39
C PRO A 505 9.69 4.52 -18.86
N MET A 506 10.20 5.71 -18.60
CA MET A 506 11.54 6.12 -19.04
C MET A 506 12.66 5.22 -18.52
N TYR A 507 12.52 4.68 -17.30
CA TYR A 507 13.52 3.78 -16.71
C TYR A 507 13.70 2.46 -17.49
N ARG A 508 12.82 2.14 -18.44
CA ARG A 508 12.98 0.99 -19.34
C ARG A 508 13.84 1.28 -20.56
N THR A 509 13.98 2.54 -20.92
CA THR A 509 14.62 2.97 -22.17
C THR A 509 15.84 3.86 -21.96
N ILE A 510 15.93 4.54 -20.83
CA ILE A 510 17.02 5.45 -20.49
C ILE A 510 17.68 4.97 -19.20
N CYS A 511 18.99 4.81 -19.19
CA CYS A 511 19.71 4.42 -17.97
C CYS A 511 19.63 5.53 -16.93
N PHE A 512 19.63 5.12 -15.66
CA PHE A 512 19.40 5.99 -14.52
C PHE A 512 20.38 7.17 -14.43
N ASP A 513 21.69 6.93 -14.71
CA ASP A 513 22.71 7.97 -14.76
C ASP A 513 22.39 9.06 -15.81
N ARG A 514 21.85 8.69 -16.97
CA ARG A 514 21.47 9.67 -18.01
C ARG A 514 20.20 10.41 -17.64
N MET A 515 19.25 9.73 -17.01
CA MET A 515 17.97 10.30 -16.59
C MET A 515 18.16 11.46 -15.62
N GLN A 516 19.09 11.36 -14.68
CA GLN A 516 19.40 12.43 -13.72
C GLN A 516 19.89 13.74 -14.33
N ARG A 517 20.14 13.80 -15.65
CA ARG A 517 20.60 15.00 -16.36
C ARG A 517 19.49 15.68 -17.16
N TYR A 518 18.27 15.14 -17.12
CA TYR A 518 17.13 15.72 -17.80
C TYR A 518 16.21 16.48 -16.86
N LYS A 519 15.57 17.56 -17.36
CA LYS A 519 14.40 18.18 -16.73
C LYS A 519 13.20 17.26 -16.92
N ALA A 520 13.15 16.16 -16.19
CA ALA A 520 12.08 15.19 -16.22
C ALA A 520 11.83 14.69 -14.80
N LEU A 521 10.59 14.70 -14.37
CA LEU A 521 10.18 14.31 -13.03
C LEU A 521 9.44 12.98 -13.11
N LYS A 522 9.89 11.99 -12.32
CA LYS A 522 9.14 10.73 -12.14
C LYS A 522 7.79 11.02 -11.50
N GLN A 523 7.80 11.89 -10.50
CA GLN A 523 6.68 12.46 -9.75
C GLN A 523 7.10 13.83 -9.21
N ALA A 524 6.20 14.82 -9.19
CA ALA A 524 6.59 16.20 -8.91
C ALA A 524 6.63 16.49 -7.39
N ASP A 525 7.80 16.85 -6.87
CA ASP A 525 8.05 17.25 -5.47
C ASP A 525 7.13 18.38 -5.02
N LEU A 526 7.08 19.44 -5.81
CA LEU A 526 6.38 20.66 -5.42
C LEU A 526 4.86 20.55 -5.57
N VAL A 527 4.37 19.74 -6.52
CA VAL A 527 2.94 19.41 -6.57
C VAL A 527 2.55 18.63 -5.30
N GLN A 528 3.38 17.68 -4.87
CA GLN A 528 3.17 16.97 -3.60
C GLN A 528 3.21 17.93 -2.40
N LEU A 529 4.16 18.87 -2.35
CA LEU A 529 4.25 19.86 -1.28
C LEU A 529 2.98 20.72 -1.17
N MET A 530 2.44 21.19 -2.32
CA MET A 530 1.23 22.02 -2.36
C MET A 530 0.01 21.30 -1.77
N VAL A 531 -0.13 20.00 -2.03
CA VAL A 531 -1.27 19.22 -1.53
C VAL A 531 -1.14 18.81 -0.07
N LEU A 532 0.08 18.66 0.46
CA LEU A 532 0.29 18.39 1.88
C LEU A 532 -0.08 19.58 2.77
N PHE A 533 0.15 20.80 2.30
CA PHE A 533 -0.09 22.04 3.04
C PHE A 533 -1.00 23.01 2.28
N PRO A 534 -2.24 22.62 1.94
CA PRO A 534 -3.10 23.41 1.04
C PRO A 534 -3.41 24.80 1.56
N GLU A 535 -3.36 25.02 2.87
CA GLU A 535 -3.65 26.31 3.52
C GLU A 535 -2.41 27.23 3.64
N ARG A 536 -1.20 26.69 3.41
CA ARG A 536 0.06 27.46 3.53
C ARG A 536 0.48 28.10 2.21
N PHE A 537 -0.13 27.73 1.11
CA PHE A 537 0.21 28.22 -0.23
C PHE A 537 -0.98 28.93 -0.87
N THR A 538 -0.69 30.10 -1.46
CA THR A 538 -1.68 30.87 -2.21
C THR A 538 -2.05 30.17 -3.53
N GLU A 539 -3.21 30.51 -4.08
CA GLU A 539 -3.63 30.00 -5.38
C GLU A 539 -2.62 30.34 -6.50
N LYS A 540 -2.01 31.55 -6.44
CA LYS A 540 -0.98 31.94 -7.41
C LYS A 540 0.26 31.04 -7.36
N GLU A 541 0.72 30.69 -6.17
CA GLU A 541 1.86 29.78 -5.97
C GLU A 541 1.52 28.39 -6.48
N LYS A 542 0.33 27.85 -6.15
CA LYS A 542 -0.14 26.58 -6.67
C LYS A 542 -0.23 26.56 -8.20
N GLN A 543 -0.74 27.65 -8.80
CA GLN A 543 -0.80 27.79 -10.27
C GLN A 543 0.59 27.85 -10.89
N ALA A 544 1.53 28.62 -10.31
CA ALA A 544 2.90 28.73 -10.81
C ALA A 544 3.62 27.36 -10.74
N VAL A 545 3.49 26.63 -9.63
CA VAL A 545 4.03 25.29 -9.48
C VAL A 545 3.42 24.31 -10.50
N TRP A 546 2.10 24.33 -10.68
CA TRP A 546 1.42 23.50 -11.67
C TRP A 546 1.94 23.77 -13.08
N GLN A 547 1.94 25.06 -13.51
CA GLN A 547 2.37 25.44 -14.85
C GLN A 547 3.83 25.10 -15.15
N THR A 548 4.68 25.08 -14.12
CA THR A 548 6.12 24.80 -14.27
C THR A 548 6.40 23.30 -14.27
N TYR A 549 5.85 22.52 -13.33
CA TYR A 549 6.31 21.15 -13.07
C TYR A 549 5.40 20.06 -13.65
N GLU A 550 4.09 20.33 -13.82
CA GLU A 550 3.20 19.36 -14.47
C GLU A 550 3.69 19.00 -15.89
N PRO A 551 4.07 19.97 -16.78
CA PRO A 551 4.54 19.63 -18.12
C PRO A 551 5.85 18.84 -18.15
N LEU A 552 6.63 18.85 -17.08
CA LEU A 552 7.90 18.13 -16.95
C LEU A 552 7.74 16.77 -16.28
N THR A 553 6.56 16.45 -15.73
CA THR A 553 6.31 15.20 -15.03
C THR A 553 5.92 14.12 -16.03
N VAL A 554 6.66 13.02 -16.05
CA VAL A 554 6.44 11.87 -16.96
C VAL A 554 5.50 10.82 -16.36
N HIS A 555 5.18 10.95 -15.08
CA HIS A 555 4.25 10.06 -14.36
C HIS A 555 4.65 8.57 -14.34
N ASP A 556 5.93 8.28 -14.27
CA ASP A 556 6.47 6.91 -14.20
C ASP A 556 6.36 6.29 -12.79
N SER A 557 5.43 6.79 -11.99
CA SER A 557 5.20 6.39 -10.61
C SER A 557 3.71 6.23 -10.31
N SER A 558 3.39 5.19 -9.55
CA SER A 558 2.05 4.98 -8.97
C SER A 558 1.60 6.10 -8.02
N LEU A 559 2.53 6.90 -7.51
CA LEU A 559 2.27 8.00 -6.58
C LEU A 559 1.86 9.29 -7.29
N SER A 560 2.11 9.41 -8.59
CA SER A 560 2.03 10.69 -9.31
C SER A 560 0.60 11.13 -9.64
N PHE A 561 -0.21 10.24 -10.25
CA PHE A 561 -1.52 10.63 -10.80
C PHE A 561 -2.48 11.17 -9.74
N GLY A 562 -2.58 10.49 -8.57
CA GLY A 562 -3.50 10.92 -7.52
C GLY A 562 -3.15 12.28 -6.93
N VAL A 563 -1.87 12.60 -6.80
CA VAL A 563 -1.37 13.89 -6.32
C VAL A 563 -1.68 15.00 -7.31
N HIS A 564 -1.44 14.76 -8.60
CA HIS A 564 -1.78 15.70 -9.67
C HIS A 564 -3.29 15.91 -9.77
N ALA A 565 -4.10 14.85 -9.67
CA ALA A 565 -5.55 14.96 -9.61
C ALA A 565 -6.00 15.86 -8.45
N LEU A 566 -5.44 15.65 -7.26
CA LEU A 566 -5.79 16.43 -6.07
C LEU A 566 -5.50 17.92 -6.27
N LEU A 567 -4.30 18.29 -6.72
CA LEU A 567 -3.98 19.70 -6.97
C LEU A 567 -4.81 20.29 -8.12
N ALA A 568 -5.06 19.54 -9.17
CA ALA A 568 -5.90 19.96 -10.29
C ALA A 568 -7.35 20.26 -9.85
N PHE A 569 -7.94 19.44 -8.95
CA PHE A 569 -9.24 19.73 -8.33
C PHE A 569 -9.20 21.04 -7.53
N GLN A 570 -8.16 21.24 -6.71
CA GLN A 570 -8.01 22.49 -5.93
C GLN A 570 -7.87 23.73 -6.82
N LEU A 571 -7.28 23.61 -8.01
CA LEU A 571 -7.11 24.68 -8.98
C LEU A 571 -8.31 24.84 -9.92
N GLY A 572 -9.33 23.99 -9.84
CA GLY A 572 -10.50 24.01 -10.73
C GLY A 572 -10.21 23.58 -12.18
N LEU A 573 -9.13 22.85 -12.41
CA LEU A 573 -8.71 22.33 -13.73
C LEU A 573 -9.47 21.03 -14.06
N ARG A 574 -10.76 21.15 -14.32
CA ARG A 574 -11.73 20.03 -14.34
C ARG A 574 -11.32 18.84 -15.23
N GLU A 575 -10.92 19.10 -16.48
CA GLU A 575 -10.55 18.06 -17.44
C GLU A 575 -9.29 17.30 -16.99
N GLN A 576 -8.24 18.03 -16.58
CA GLN A 576 -6.99 17.44 -16.11
C GLN A 576 -7.19 16.71 -14.79
N ALA A 577 -7.98 17.27 -13.86
CA ALA A 577 -8.32 16.65 -12.60
C ALA A 577 -9.02 15.30 -12.81
N TRP A 578 -9.96 15.25 -13.77
CA TRP A 578 -10.68 14.02 -14.12
C TRP A 578 -9.78 12.98 -14.78
N ASP A 579 -8.93 13.39 -15.74
CA ASP A 579 -7.98 12.49 -16.40
C ASP A 579 -7.04 11.85 -15.37
N TYR A 580 -6.36 12.65 -14.56
CA TYR A 580 -5.47 12.14 -13.52
C TYR A 580 -6.18 11.32 -12.45
N PHE A 581 -7.40 11.72 -12.05
CA PHE A 581 -8.18 10.97 -11.09
C PHE A 581 -8.53 9.56 -11.61
N THR A 582 -9.01 9.47 -12.85
CA THR A 582 -9.35 8.18 -13.45
C THR A 582 -8.13 7.30 -13.66
N ARG A 583 -6.97 7.85 -14.04
CA ARG A 583 -5.72 7.11 -14.12
C ARG A 583 -5.26 6.59 -12.75
N ALA A 584 -5.37 7.38 -11.69
CA ALA A 584 -5.09 6.93 -10.33
C ALA A 584 -6.08 5.85 -9.87
N LEU A 585 -7.38 6.07 -10.11
CA LEU A 585 -8.47 5.18 -9.69
C LEU A 585 -8.37 3.79 -10.31
N PHE A 586 -8.03 3.73 -11.60
CA PHE A 586 -7.91 2.50 -12.37
C PHE A 586 -6.47 2.01 -12.53
N PHE A 587 -5.54 2.52 -11.76
CA PHE A 587 -4.11 2.31 -11.96
C PHE A 587 -3.76 0.82 -12.16
N ASP A 588 -4.09 -0.03 -11.20
CA ASP A 588 -3.87 -1.46 -11.28
C ASP A 588 -4.92 -2.19 -12.14
N LEU A 589 -6.18 -1.76 -12.10
CA LEU A 589 -7.28 -2.36 -12.87
C LEU A 589 -7.13 -2.17 -14.39
N ARG A 590 -6.34 -1.21 -14.83
CA ARG A 590 -5.99 -0.98 -16.25
C ARG A 590 -4.53 -1.27 -16.56
N ASP A 591 -3.76 -1.69 -15.54
CA ASP A 591 -2.32 -1.98 -15.64
C ASP A 591 -1.54 -0.82 -16.28
N GLU A 592 -1.67 0.38 -15.68
CA GLU A 592 -1.21 1.65 -16.27
C GLU A 592 0.28 1.62 -16.64
N LEU A 593 1.14 1.12 -15.75
CA LEU A 593 2.58 0.99 -15.99
C LEU A 593 3.01 -0.39 -16.50
N LYS A 594 2.08 -1.29 -16.82
CA LYS A 594 2.35 -2.65 -17.33
C LYS A 594 3.22 -3.50 -16.39
N ASN A 595 3.04 -3.32 -15.07
CA ASN A 595 3.82 -4.02 -14.07
C ASN A 595 2.99 -4.64 -12.93
N THR A 596 1.65 -4.42 -12.88
CA THR A 596 0.79 -4.95 -11.82
C THR A 596 0.89 -6.47 -11.67
N GLY A 597 1.00 -7.20 -12.79
CA GLY A 597 1.19 -8.66 -12.76
C GLY A 597 2.50 -9.08 -12.12
N ARG A 598 3.59 -8.40 -12.45
CA ARG A 598 4.95 -8.73 -12.04
C ARG A 598 5.34 -8.17 -10.67
N GLU A 599 4.66 -7.14 -10.21
CA GLU A 599 5.02 -6.42 -8.99
C GLU A 599 3.93 -6.39 -7.93
N GLY A 600 2.70 -6.84 -8.25
CA GLY A 600 1.57 -6.79 -7.34
C GLY A 600 0.81 -5.46 -7.36
N VAL A 601 -0.15 -5.30 -6.46
CA VAL A 601 -0.99 -4.11 -6.34
C VAL A 601 -0.21 -2.93 -5.75
N HIS A 602 -0.38 -1.74 -6.31
CA HIS A 602 0.30 -0.52 -5.88
C HIS A 602 -0.48 0.19 -4.76
N MET A 603 -0.19 -0.17 -3.51
CA MET A 603 -0.99 0.26 -2.35
C MET A 603 -1.09 1.78 -2.20
N ALA A 604 -0.02 2.52 -2.51
CA ALA A 604 -0.02 3.98 -2.46
C ALA A 604 -0.94 4.62 -3.52
N ALA A 605 -1.05 4.04 -4.73
CA ALA A 605 -1.99 4.52 -5.75
C ALA A 605 -3.45 4.46 -5.28
N LEU A 606 -3.80 3.41 -4.52
CA LEU A 606 -5.14 3.25 -3.96
C LEU A 606 -5.48 4.37 -2.97
N GLY A 607 -4.53 4.65 -2.06
CA GLY A 607 -4.66 5.75 -1.11
C GLY A 607 -4.66 7.11 -1.77
N ALA A 608 -3.83 7.31 -2.81
CA ALA A 608 -3.77 8.55 -3.58
C ALA A 608 -5.08 8.81 -4.36
N ALA A 609 -5.70 7.79 -4.94
CA ALA A 609 -7.01 7.91 -5.59
C ALA A 609 -8.11 8.30 -4.59
N TRP A 610 -8.10 7.71 -3.39
CA TRP A 610 -8.99 8.09 -2.29
C TRP A 610 -8.76 9.57 -1.90
N GLN A 611 -7.50 10.00 -1.74
CA GLN A 611 -7.17 11.39 -1.40
C GLN A 611 -7.61 12.37 -2.50
N ALA A 612 -7.43 12.02 -3.76
CA ALA A 612 -7.88 12.85 -4.89
C ALA A 612 -9.40 13.10 -4.84
N LEU A 613 -10.20 12.08 -4.49
CA LEU A 613 -11.63 12.26 -4.29
C LEU A 613 -11.93 13.07 -3.02
N VAL A 614 -11.39 12.66 -1.87
CA VAL A 614 -11.81 13.19 -0.56
C VAL A 614 -11.19 14.56 -0.28
N TYR A 615 -9.88 14.72 -0.50
CA TYR A 615 -9.19 16.01 -0.28
C TYR A 615 -9.26 16.93 -1.49
N GLY A 616 -9.28 16.35 -2.71
CA GLY A 616 -9.39 17.12 -3.96
C GLY A 616 -10.83 17.49 -4.27
N ALA A 617 -11.61 16.53 -4.79
CA ALA A 617 -12.96 16.79 -5.31
C ALA A 617 -13.98 17.20 -4.22
N LEU A 618 -13.89 16.63 -3.00
CA LEU A 618 -14.77 17.01 -1.87
C LEU A 618 -14.18 18.11 -1.00
N GLY A 619 -12.90 18.44 -1.13
CA GLY A 619 -12.24 19.49 -0.36
C GLY A 619 -12.30 19.27 1.16
N VAL A 620 -12.28 17.99 1.61
CA VAL A 620 -12.28 17.66 3.04
C VAL A 620 -10.94 18.05 3.65
N TRP A 621 -10.98 18.84 4.71
CA TRP A 621 -9.80 19.29 5.41
C TRP A 621 -10.07 19.57 6.89
N THR A 622 -9.02 19.52 7.71
CA THR A 622 -9.08 19.93 9.11
C THR A 622 -7.77 20.58 9.55
N ASP A 623 -7.90 21.61 10.39
CA ASP A 623 -6.81 22.21 11.16
C ASP A 623 -6.59 21.52 12.53
N GLY A 624 -7.30 20.44 12.81
CA GLY A 624 -7.32 19.71 14.08
C GLY A 624 -8.46 20.11 15.02
N GLU A 625 -9.11 21.25 14.79
CA GLU A 625 -10.23 21.72 15.61
C GLU A 625 -11.57 21.69 14.85
N THR A 626 -11.54 22.08 13.58
CA THR A 626 -12.73 22.14 12.72
C THR A 626 -12.60 21.22 11.53
N LEU A 627 -13.69 20.50 11.23
CA LEU A 627 -13.84 19.74 10.00
C LEU A 627 -14.50 20.63 8.94
N ARG A 628 -13.88 20.73 7.77
CA ARG A 628 -14.35 21.52 6.63
C ARG A 628 -14.47 20.64 5.39
N ALA A 629 -15.37 21.02 4.49
CA ALA A 629 -15.47 20.46 3.16
C ALA A 629 -15.93 21.52 2.17
N ALA A 630 -15.35 21.51 0.96
CA ALA A 630 -15.63 22.47 -0.10
C ALA A 630 -15.63 21.72 -1.45
N PRO A 631 -16.75 21.13 -1.86
CA PRO A 631 -16.81 20.24 -3.00
C PRO A 631 -16.65 20.97 -4.33
N HIS A 632 -15.86 20.36 -5.22
CA HIS A 632 -15.66 20.70 -6.63
C HIS A 632 -15.79 19.42 -7.45
N LEU A 633 -16.98 18.79 -7.38
CA LEU A 633 -17.21 17.51 -8.04
C LEU A 633 -17.05 17.63 -9.56
N PRO A 634 -16.41 16.64 -10.20
CA PRO A 634 -16.38 16.54 -11.66
C PRO A 634 -17.77 16.19 -12.19
N ASP A 635 -18.09 16.60 -13.41
CA ASP A 635 -19.44 16.44 -14.02
C ASP A 635 -19.91 14.98 -14.07
N MET A 636 -18.99 14.02 -14.10
CA MET A 636 -19.27 12.58 -14.14
C MET A 636 -19.63 11.98 -12.76
N ILE A 637 -19.53 12.74 -11.69
CA ILE A 637 -19.94 12.33 -10.33
C ILE A 637 -21.05 13.28 -9.87
N HIS A 638 -22.29 12.79 -9.86
CA HIS A 638 -23.45 13.61 -9.52
C HIS A 638 -23.59 13.86 -8.02
N SER A 639 -23.27 12.87 -7.22
CA SER A 639 -23.24 13.00 -5.77
C SER A 639 -22.30 12.00 -5.12
N VAL A 640 -21.84 12.32 -3.90
CA VAL A 640 -21.00 11.46 -3.07
C VAL A 640 -21.53 11.43 -1.64
N SER A 641 -21.56 10.26 -1.02
CA SER A 641 -21.85 10.10 0.40
C SER A 641 -20.87 9.13 1.05
N LEU A 642 -20.23 9.55 2.16
CA LEU A 642 -19.27 8.75 2.89
C LEU A 642 -19.31 9.02 4.40
N PRO A 643 -18.99 8.01 5.25
CA PRO A 643 -18.77 8.22 6.67
C PRO A 643 -17.34 8.73 6.90
N LEU A 644 -17.17 9.61 7.89
CA LEU A 644 -15.88 10.13 8.32
C LEU A 644 -15.81 10.12 9.84
N TRP A 645 -14.70 9.71 10.41
CA TRP A 645 -14.41 9.86 11.83
C TRP A 645 -13.60 11.13 12.06
N PHE A 646 -14.07 12.01 12.95
CA PHE A 646 -13.33 13.20 13.35
C PHE A 646 -13.44 13.41 14.87
N ARG A 647 -12.28 13.42 15.55
CA ARG A 647 -12.16 13.63 17.00
C ARG A 647 -13.02 12.70 17.85
N GLY A 648 -13.14 11.45 17.40
CA GLY A 648 -13.92 10.41 18.10
C GLY A 648 -15.41 10.38 17.74
N ASP A 649 -15.88 11.34 16.98
CA ASP A 649 -17.26 11.40 16.49
C ASP A 649 -17.35 10.92 15.04
N ARG A 650 -18.47 10.31 14.69
CA ARG A 650 -18.77 9.87 13.34
C ARG A 650 -19.64 10.89 12.63
N TYR A 651 -19.25 11.25 11.43
CA TYR A 651 -19.96 12.18 10.56
C TYR A 651 -20.37 11.50 9.26
N ARG A 652 -21.51 11.90 8.70
CA ARG A 652 -21.89 11.60 7.32
C ARG A 652 -21.69 12.86 6.49
N LEU A 653 -20.76 12.79 5.52
CA LEU A 653 -20.65 13.80 4.48
C LEU A 653 -21.50 13.37 3.30
N THR A 654 -22.33 14.29 2.77
CA THR A 654 -23.04 14.13 1.52
C THR A 654 -22.87 15.41 0.71
N ALA A 655 -22.46 15.28 -0.54
CA ALA A 655 -22.22 16.42 -1.43
C ALA A 655 -22.76 16.10 -2.84
N ASP A 656 -23.31 17.12 -3.48
CA ASP A 656 -23.61 17.16 -4.90
C ASP A 656 -23.06 18.48 -5.49
N HIS A 657 -23.41 18.82 -6.75
CA HIS A 657 -22.93 20.05 -7.41
C HIS A 657 -23.48 21.35 -6.79
N HIS A 658 -24.46 21.27 -5.90
CA HIS A 658 -25.18 22.44 -5.36
C HIS A 658 -25.14 22.52 -3.86
N GLN A 659 -25.01 21.39 -3.16
CA GLN A 659 -25.17 21.30 -1.71
C GLN A 659 -24.10 20.41 -1.09
N ILE A 660 -23.72 20.77 0.12
CA ILE A 660 -22.92 19.94 1.00
C ILE A 660 -23.60 19.83 2.35
N SER A 661 -23.60 18.64 2.90
CA SER A 661 -24.09 18.35 4.23
C SER A 661 -23.05 17.54 4.99
N LEU A 662 -22.74 17.99 6.19
CA LEU A 662 -21.85 17.29 7.11
C LEU A 662 -22.60 17.12 8.43
N VAL A 663 -23.14 15.94 8.68
CA VAL A 663 -23.99 15.64 9.82
C VAL A 663 -23.31 14.64 10.74
N LYS A 664 -23.26 14.96 12.04
CA LYS A 664 -22.80 14.02 13.07
C LYS A 664 -23.84 12.90 13.18
N GLU A 665 -23.38 11.66 13.06
CA GLU A 665 -24.20 10.46 13.27
C GLU A 665 -24.23 10.12 14.78
N GLU A 666 -25.40 9.68 15.28
CA GLU A 666 -25.58 9.28 16.68
C GLU A 666 -24.93 7.92 17.01
#